data_ce6a47ef2e945b38646207e6e80f9f33
#
_entry.id   ce6a47ef2e945b38646207e6e80f9f33
#
_cell.length_a   1.000
_cell.length_b   1.000
_cell.length_c   1.000
_cell.angle_alpha   90.00
_cell.angle_beta   90.00
_cell.angle_gamma   90.00
#
_symmetry.space_group_name_H-M   'P 1'
#
loop_
_entity.id
_entity.type
_entity.pdbx_description
1 polymer ?
#
loop_
_entity_poly.entity_id
_entity_poly.type
_entity_poly.pdbx_seq_one_letter_code
_entity_poly.pdbx_strand_id
1 'polypeptide(L)'
;MSKKLFSFLLLVCILLTNVNVYASEVTNQEEDPNKTASFAFNYDLAIKNVNIVNPARNEILYKYNIAISGGKIKQITKGDVKANRVIDGEGAMLLREFIDMDSTNVSREIDLLKTADGIGKSVRTTTADIDAWSKSVESSLSTIDYLSITDSESIKNAIIKENEMKYDDAAIKQIVEAILKEKEAKSAGVKISIEEANDLNLLINTIKAIDDDNFVYYIKLSKLKHENIIQMINQISDIIKDSKNNFVLCDMNDFGGPDKIKAINSLIDKHNEENENLYYTFNPFKYIVLTNFKDNIDIVKKYNNNTSKLQLARSNNFYQIHQYKDIINTKEDVIIHDALNDSDISIMIRSKYSLIASNPNLANTSTKLYPVNVNSFLEYIRLANGLDIDSIEIARKLTYLPYKVLNLDRYMNASTIEVGQNASFLTINSKNIGINSNIQNVKPSLGVKYLVHNGIVTFNHNQYNQNGARSFIINNLERNDDVKKFDITYETEVSKSTALEHAYIIDGIKYISLEELIEPLNLVYNNEANGKYTIGNLINVELGTSDASLGAEKVHLTKEVITYNDSLMIPLEDLSKLFQNYFKCEVSEDHISIKSSNNSKMLDTNDSVEKKESTPLIIKSSYIIMSYIFSALIVAFLLNTIKRKKRRKNGKL
;
A
#
# COMPACT_ATOMS: atom_id res chain seq x y z
N MET A 1 -31.51 54.88 6.26
CA MET A 1 -31.14 54.14 7.49
C MET A 1 -29.84 54.76 8.03
N SER A 2 -29.81 55.22 9.30
CA SER A 2 -28.58 55.84 9.82
C SER A 2 -27.49 54.81 10.01
N LYS A 3 -26.23 55.19 9.76
CA LYS A 3 -25.06 54.30 9.95
C LYS A 3 -25.06 53.62 11.34
N LYS A 4 -25.61 54.32 12.34
CA LYS A 4 -25.74 53.77 13.72
C LYS A 4 -26.73 52.59 13.82
N LEU A 5 -27.79 52.59 13.03
CA LEU A 5 -28.77 51.47 13.04
C LEU A 5 -28.22 50.23 12.32
N PHE A 6 -27.41 50.43 11.29
CA PHE A 6 -26.73 49.32 10.59
C PHE A 6 -25.66 48.65 11.47
N SER A 7 -24.84 49.48 12.18
CA SER A 7 -23.84 48.94 13.11
C SER A 7 -24.48 48.19 14.29
N PHE A 8 -25.62 48.66 14.79
CA PHE A 8 -26.37 47.99 15.86
C PHE A 8 -26.94 46.65 15.38
N LEU A 9 -27.49 46.60 14.18
CA LEU A 9 -27.99 45.34 13.58
C LEU A 9 -26.87 44.35 13.33
N LEU A 10 -25.69 44.81 12.87
CA LEU A 10 -24.52 43.95 12.67
C LEU A 10 -24.01 43.38 14.01
N LEU A 11 -23.99 44.20 15.06
CA LEU A 11 -23.59 43.79 16.40
C LEU A 11 -24.57 42.74 17.00
N VAL A 12 -25.86 42.92 16.78
CA VAL A 12 -26.89 41.96 17.20
C VAL A 12 -26.77 40.64 16.41
N CYS A 13 -26.47 40.68 15.12
CA CYS A 13 -26.20 39.47 14.33
C CYS A 13 -24.97 38.71 14.82
N ILE A 14 -23.88 39.43 15.14
CA ILE A 14 -22.66 38.83 15.69
C ILE A 14 -22.90 38.24 17.08
N LEU A 15 -23.69 38.90 17.92
CA LEU A 15 -24.06 38.37 19.22
C LEU A 15 -24.99 37.13 19.12
N LEU A 16 -25.90 37.10 18.17
CA LEU A 16 -26.79 35.96 17.95
C LEU A 16 -26.06 34.73 17.34
N THR A 17 -24.99 34.95 16.55
CA THR A 17 -24.15 33.86 16.06
C THR A 17 -23.25 33.28 17.15
N ASN A 18 -22.82 34.08 18.13
CA ASN A 18 -22.02 33.59 19.25
C ASN A 18 -22.84 32.90 20.35
N VAL A 19 -24.14 33.19 20.48
CA VAL A 19 -25.01 32.57 21.49
C VAL A 19 -25.39 31.12 21.10
N ASN A 20 -25.37 30.78 19.81
CA ASN A 20 -25.63 29.39 19.39
C ASN A 20 -24.47 28.41 19.66
N VAL A 21 -23.31 28.87 20.08
CA VAL A 21 -22.17 28.01 20.45
C VAL A 21 -22.18 27.60 21.93
N TYR A 22 -22.94 28.35 22.79
CA TYR A 22 -22.96 28.08 24.25
C TYR A 22 -24.27 27.54 24.80
N ALA A 23 -25.28 27.27 23.97
CA ALA A 23 -26.60 26.85 24.45
C ALA A 23 -26.89 25.32 24.24
N SER A 24 -25.85 24.49 24.11
CA SER A 24 -26.03 23.04 23.94
C SER A 24 -25.61 22.19 25.15
N GLU A 25 -25.37 22.80 26.33
CA GLU A 25 -25.11 22.00 27.53
C GLU A 25 -25.75 22.66 28.75
N VAL A 26 -26.98 22.28 29.06
CA VAL A 26 -27.50 21.90 30.36
C VAL A 26 -28.92 21.36 30.17
N THR A 27 -29.03 20.10 29.84
CA THR A 27 -30.23 19.31 30.17
C THR A 27 -29.79 18.30 31.23
N ASN A 28 -30.29 18.47 32.43
CA ASN A 28 -30.25 17.45 33.49
C ASN A 28 -30.85 16.16 32.91
N GLN A 29 -29.99 15.23 32.54
CA GLN A 29 -30.38 13.84 32.37
C GLN A 29 -30.18 13.16 33.71
N GLU A 30 -31.24 12.62 34.25
CA GLU A 30 -31.18 11.63 35.33
C GLU A 30 -30.22 10.53 34.87
N GLU A 31 -29.13 10.35 35.60
CA GLU A 31 -28.14 9.30 35.35
C GLU A 31 -28.82 7.96 35.61
N ASP A 32 -29.03 7.19 34.55
CA ASP A 32 -29.33 5.77 34.65
C ASP A 32 -28.13 5.07 35.26
N PRO A 33 -28.24 4.49 36.49
CA PRO A 33 -27.11 3.87 37.18
C PRO A 33 -26.52 2.64 36.46
N ASN A 34 -27.07 2.21 35.33
CA ASN A 34 -26.58 1.11 34.49
C ASN A 34 -25.84 1.56 33.22
N LYS A 35 -25.68 2.86 32.99
CA LYS A 35 -24.77 3.31 31.94
C LYS A 35 -23.34 3.14 32.40
N THR A 36 -22.73 2.04 32.02
CA THR A 36 -21.27 1.90 31.95
C THR A 36 -20.71 3.12 31.25
N ALA A 37 -19.89 3.89 31.99
CA ALA A 37 -19.19 5.04 31.46
C ALA A 37 -18.39 4.56 30.21
N SER A 38 -18.86 4.90 29.04
CA SER A 38 -18.08 4.74 27.83
C SER A 38 -16.94 5.74 27.97
N PHE A 39 -15.76 5.28 28.33
CA PHE A 39 -14.54 6.06 28.19
C PHE A 39 -14.44 6.44 26.73
N ALA A 40 -14.68 7.71 26.43
CA ALA A 40 -14.48 8.24 25.09
C ALA A 40 -12.97 8.26 24.86
N PHE A 41 -12.42 7.20 24.27
CA PHE A 41 -11.03 7.20 23.82
C PHE A 41 -10.90 8.26 22.74
N ASN A 42 -10.09 9.28 23.00
CA ASN A 42 -9.66 10.21 21.99
C ASN A 42 -8.47 9.58 21.25
N TYR A 43 -8.69 9.14 20.03
CA TYR A 43 -7.62 8.69 19.15
C TYR A 43 -6.72 9.87 18.74
N ASP A 44 -5.52 9.58 18.27
CA ASP A 44 -4.59 10.62 17.83
C ASP A 44 -5.05 11.26 16.52
N LEU A 45 -5.50 10.42 15.59
CA LEU A 45 -5.94 10.80 14.26
C LEU A 45 -7.18 9.99 13.86
N ALA A 46 -8.16 10.64 13.23
CA ALA A 46 -9.23 9.97 12.53
C ALA A 46 -9.30 10.44 11.08
N ILE A 47 -9.49 9.50 10.15
CA ILE A 47 -9.83 9.79 8.77
C ILE A 47 -11.25 9.31 8.54
N LYS A 48 -12.15 10.24 8.22
CA LYS A 48 -13.57 9.98 8.05
C LYS A 48 -13.94 9.94 6.58
N ASN A 49 -15.04 9.24 6.28
CA ASN A 49 -15.67 9.22 4.98
C ASN A 49 -14.71 8.83 3.85
N VAL A 50 -14.09 7.66 3.97
CA VAL A 50 -13.21 7.06 2.95
C VAL A 50 -13.78 5.76 2.41
N ASN A 51 -13.36 5.39 1.21
CA ASN A 51 -13.62 4.08 0.62
C ASN A 51 -12.35 3.24 0.73
N ILE A 52 -12.32 2.28 1.65
CA ILE A 52 -11.15 1.43 1.90
C ILE A 52 -11.09 0.36 0.83
N VAL A 53 -9.97 0.26 0.14
CA VAL A 53 -9.73 -0.77 -0.89
C VAL A 53 -8.78 -1.82 -0.34
N ASN A 54 -9.27 -3.05 -0.21
CA ASN A 54 -8.50 -4.22 0.23
C ASN A 54 -8.34 -5.19 -0.95
N PRO A 55 -7.27 -5.08 -1.74
CA PRO A 55 -7.09 -5.92 -2.92
C PRO A 55 -6.86 -7.41 -2.60
N ALA A 56 -6.31 -7.73 -1.44
CA ALA A 56 -6.16 -9.11 -0.97
C ALA A 56 -7.51 -9.82 -0.80
N ARG A 57 -8.53 -9.09 -0.29
CA ARG A 57 -9.90 -9.60 -0.09
C ARG A 57 -10.83 -9.34 -1.26
N ASN A 58 -10.34 -8.71 -2.32
CA ASN A 58 -11.14 -8.32 -3.48
C ASN A 58 -12.39 -7.49 -3.10
N GLU A 59 -12.24 -6.53 -2.14
CA GLU A 59 -13.36 -5.76 -1.60
C GLU A 59 -13.08 -4.25 -1.53
N ILE A 60 -14.16 -3.47 -1.54
CA ILE A 60 -14.16 -2.03 -1.22
C ILE A 60 -15.18 -1.77 -0.13
N LEU A 61 -14.71 -1.27 1.01
CA LEU A 61 -15.57 -0.84 2.12
C LEU A 61 -15.93 0.64 1.95
N TYR A 62 -17.17 0.93 1.61
CA TYR A 62 -17.61 2.29 1.30
C TYR A 62 -18.02 3.11 2.53
N LYS A 63 -17.54 4.37 2.59
CA LYS A 63 -17.90 5.38 3.61
C LYS A 63 -17.57 4.92 5.03
N TYR A 64 -16.36 4.44 5.22
CA TYR A 64 -15.84 4.07 6.53
C TYR A 64 -15.00 5.20 7.14
N ASN A 65 -14.85 5.13 8.46
CA ASN A 65 -13.99 5.98 9.27
C ASN A 65 -12.89 5.11 9.88
N ILE A 66 -11.66 5.63 9.93
CA ILE A 66 -10.51 4.96 10.53
C ILE A 66 -10.01 5.79 11.69
N ALA A 67 -9.79 5.15 12.85
CA ALA A 67 -9.17 5.73 14.01
C ALA A 67 -7.76 5.18 14.20
N ILE A 68 -6.83 6.06 14.54
CA ILE A 68 -5.41 5.76 14.64
C ILE A 68 -4.91 6.26 15.99
N SER A 69 -4.11 5.42 16.68
CA SER A 69 -3.37 5.82 17.85
C SER A 69 -2.09 5.01 17.99
N GLY A 70 -1.00 5.67 18.41
CA GLY A 70 0.31 5.04 18.54
C GLY A 70 0.85 4.49 17.21
N GLY A 71 0.54 5.14 16.08
CA GLY A 71 0.98 4.71 14.76
C GLY A 71 0.23 3.50 14.17
N LYS A 72 -0.76 2.96 14.89
CA LYS A 72 -1.54 1.78 14.47
C LYS A 72 -3.01 2.12 14.23
N ILE A 73 -3.65 1.38 13.35
CA ILE A 73 -5.10 1.42 13.14
C ILE A 73 -5.76 0.76 14.35
N LYS A 74 -6.61 1.51 15.06
CA LYS A 74 -7.31 1.04 16.26
C LYS A 74 -8.76 0.72 16.01
N GLN A 75 -9.38 1.35 15.01
CA GLN A 75 -10.77 1.11 14.69
C GLN A 75 -11.05 1.40 13.22
N ILE A 76 -11.92 0.59 12.60
CA ILE A 76 -12.50 0.80 11.28
C ILE A 76 -14.01 0.68 11.45
N THR A 77 -14.78 1.75 11.18
CA THR A 77 -16.21 1.78 11.50
C THR A 77 -17.00 2.72 10.57
N LYS A 78 -18.30 2.49 10.43
CA LYS A 78 -19.23 3.48 9.86
C LYS A 78 -19.73 4.48 10.89
N GLY A 79 -19.60 4.17 12.18
CA GLY A 79 -19.95 5.06 13.28
C GLY A 79 -19.02 6.27 13.39
N ASP A 80 -19.42 7.25 14.18
CA ASP A 80 -18.59 8.43 14.42
C ASP A 80 -17.37 8.08 15.29
N VAL A 81 -16.24 8.72 15.01
CA VAL A 81 -14.97 8.53 15.71
C VAL A 81 -14.50 9.87 16.25
N LYS A 82 -14.10 9.90 17.52
CA LYS A 82 -13.52 11.07 18.17
C LYS A 82 -12.00 10.94 18.21
N ALA A 83 -11.31 11.95 17.70
CA ALA A 83 -9.85 12.02 17.69
C ALA A 83 -9.35 13.44 17.90
N ASN A 84 -8.10 13.58 18.34
CA ASN A 84 -7.44 14.87 18.51
C ASN A 84 -7.32 15.64 17.19
N ARG A 85 -7.11 14.90 16.09
CA ARG A 85 -7.09 15.43 14.73
C ARG A 85 -8.05 14.63 13.86
N VAL A 86 -8.91 15.31 13.11
CA VAL A 86 -9.86 14.71 12.19
C VAL A 86 -9.60 15.21 10.77
N ILE A 87 -9.55 14.29 9.83
CA ILE A 87 -9.44 14.53 8.40
C ILE A 87 -10.69 14.00 7.72
N ASP A 88 -11.37 14.81 6.91
CA ASP A 88 -12.43 14.33 6.02
C ASP A 88 -11.79 13.82 4.71
N GLY A 89 -11.96 12.54 4.43
CA GLY A 89 -11.50 11.92 3.20
C GLY A 89 -12.35 12.25 1.98
N GLU A 90 -13.53 12.88 2.16
CA GLU A 90 -14.44 13.32 1.08
C GLU A 90 -14.83 12.20 0.10
N GLY A 91 -14.94 10.97 0.60
CA GLY A 91 -15.23 9.80 -0.23
C GLY A 91 -14.08 9.34 -1.12
N ALA A 92 -12.85 9.80 -0.86
CA ALA A 92 -11.67 9.34 -1.57
C ALA A 92 -11.42 7.85 -1.33
N MET A 93 -10.72 7.21 -2.25
CA MET A 93 -10.20 5.86 -2.05
C MET A 93 -9.05 5.91 -1.05
N LEU A 94 -9.06 5.00 -0.08
CA LEU A 94 -7.98 4.80 0.86
C LEU A 94 -7.28 3.49 0.54
N LEU A 95 -5.99 3.58 0.25
CA LEU A 95 -5.10 2.50 -0.21
C LEU A 95 -3.89 2.42 0.70
N ARG A 96 -3.24 1.27 0.77
CA ARG A 96 -1.87 1.20 1.26
C ARG A 96 -0.98 2.15 0.45
N GLU A 97 0.08 2.64 1.06
CA GLU A 97 1.11 3.40 0.35
C GLU A 97 1.72 2.55 -0.77
N PHE A 98 2.08 3.20 -1.88
CA PHE A 98 2.65 2.53 -3.03
C PHE A 98 4.10 2.13 -2.78
N ILE A 99 4.54 1.07 -3.46
CA ILE A 99 5.90 0.55 -3.38
C ILE A 99 6.57 0.70 -4.73
N ASP A 100 7.63 1.50 -4.78
CA ASP A 100 8.49 1.61 -5.94
C ASP A 100 9.44 0.40 -6.00
N MET A 101 9.23 -0.45 -6.99
CA MET A 101 9.89 -1.75 -7.08
C MET A 101 11.35 -1.70 -7.54
N ASP A 102 11.82 -0.60 -8.07
CA ASP A 102 13.23 -0.39 -8.41
C ASP A 102 13.54 1.11 -8.52
N SER A 103 14.47 1.57 -7.71
CA SER A 103 14.88 2.98 -7.63
C SER A 103 16.37 3.09 -7.41
N THR A 104 17.03 4.01 -8.11
CA THR A 104 18.47 4.21 -8.00
C THR A 104 18.87 5.46 -7.21
N ASN A 105 17.98 6.44 -7.09
CA ASN A 105 18.31 7.73 -6.49
C ASN A 105 17.64 7.95 -5.14
N VAL A 106 18.42 8.39 -4.16
CA VAL A 106 17.92 8.95 -2.91
C VAL A 106 18.41 10.39 -2.82
N SER A 107 17.45 11.29 -2.88
CA SER A 107 17.63 12.66 -2.40
C SER A 107 16.32 13.10 -1.77
N ARG A 108 16.42 14.00 -0.80
CA ARG A 108 15.23 14.56 -0.15
C ARG A 108 14.23 15.16 -1.16
N GLU A 109 14.71 15.77 -2.22
CA GLU A 109 13.87 16.36 -3.26
C GLU A 109 13.10 15.30 -4.03
N ILE A 110 13.77 14.21 -4.41
CA ILE A 110 13.14 13.07 -5.10
C ILE A 110 12.12 12.41 -4.18
N ASP A 111 12.44 12.19 -2.92
CA ASP A 111 11.55 11.56 -1.95
C ASP A 111 10.28 12.37 -1.71
N LEU A 112 10.38 13.70 -1.65
CA LEU A 112 9.21 14.56 -1.55
C LEU A 112 8.30 14.44 -2.78
N LEU A 113 8.87 14.44 -3.99
CA LEU A 113 8.09 14.28 -5.22
C LEU A 113 7.46 12.89 -5.32
N LYS A 114 8.17 11.84 -4.91
CA LYS A 114 7.64 10.47 -4.84
C LYS A 114 6.52 10.34 -3.79
N THR A 115 6.66 11.02 -2.66
CA THR A 115 5.60 11.08 -1.63
C THR A 115 4.32 11.70 -2.20
N ALA A 116 4.43 12.75 -3.02
CA ALA A 116 3.28 13.33 -3.72
C ALA A 116 2.68 12.38 -4.78
N ASP A 117 3.44 11.41 -5.28
CA ASP A 117 2.98 10.35 -6.18
C ASP A 117 2.39 9.13 -5.43
N GLY A 118 2.36 9.18 -4.08
CA GLY A 118 1.78 8.16 -3.20
C GLY A 118 2.76 7.08 -2.75
N ILE A 119 4.04 7.22 -3.06
CA ILE A 119 5.07 6.25 -2.70
C ILE A 119 5.46 6.44 -1.24
N GLY A 120 5.34 5.39 -0.44
CA GLY A 120 5.79 5.32 0.94
C GLY A 120 6.92 4.33 1.16
N LYS A 121 7.16 3.43 0.18
CA LYS A 121 8.25 2.45 0.22
C LYS A 121 8.98 2.38 -1.12
N SER A 122 10.28 2.07 -1.08
CA SER A 122 11.08 1.95 -2.30
C SER A 122 12.15 0.86 -2.15
N VAL A 123 12.24 0.00 -3.16
CA VAL A 123 13.36 -0.94 -3.30
C VAL A 123 14.55 -0.20 -3.88
N ARG A 124 15.69 -0.33 -3.26
CA ARG A 124 16.91 0.32 -3.69
C ARG A 124 18.05 -0.65 -3.90
N THR A 125 18.66 -0.55 -5.07
CA THR A 125 19.92 -1.21 -5.36
C THR A 125 21.07 -0.45 -4.67
N THR A 126 21.81 -1.14 -3.80
CA THR A 126 22.97 -0.61 -3.08
C THR A 126 24.27 -1.17 -3.65
N THR A 127 25.20 -0.26 -3.92
CA THR A 127 26.57 -0.63 -4.24
C THR A 127 27.32 -0.74 -2.93
N ALA A 128 28.04 -1.82 -2.67
CA ALA A 128 28.88 -2.14 -1.50
C ALA A 128 28.74 -1.23 -0.25
N ASP A 129 28.77 -1.84 0.95
CA ASP A 129 28.62 -1.20 2.25
C ASP A 129 27.17 -0.74 2.58
N ILE A 130 26.31 -1.74 2.76
CA ILE A 130 24.92 -1.53 3.20
C ILE A 130 24.86 -0.77 4.53
N ASP A 131 25.79 -0.99 5.45
CA ASP A 131 25.79 -0.35 6.77
C ASP A 131 26.04 1.16 6.68
N ALA A 132 26.99 1.61 5.85
CA ALA A 132 27.25 3.02 5.63
C ALA A 132 26.07 3.69 4.94
N TRP A 133 25.46 3.02 3.97
CA TRP A 133 24.26 3.50 3.30
C TRP A 133 23.07 3.59 4.26
N SER A 134 22.82 2.56 5.09
CA SER A 134 21.74 2.55 6.09
C SER A 134 21.86 3.75 7.04
N LYS A 135 23.04 4.00 7.57
CA LYS A 135 23.31 5.17 8.44
C LYS A 135 23.02 6.49 7.73
N SER A 136 23.36 6.59 6.45
CA SER A 136 23.06 7.77 5.63
C SER A 136 21.56 8.00 5.46
N VAL A 137 20.79 6.94 5.22
CA VAL A 137 19.31 7.01 5.09
C VAL A 137 18.67 7.35 6.43
N GLU A 138 19.05 6.68 7.50
CA GLU A 138 18.49 6.91 8.85
C GLU A 138 18.76 8.33 9.36
N SER A 139 19.87 8.94 8.92
CA SER A 139 20.18 10.36 9.21
C SER A 139 19.40 11.32 8.31
N SER A 140 18.82 10.85 7.21
CA SER A 140 18.03 11.68 6.31
C SER A 140 16.61 11.85 6.82
N LEU A 141 16.05 13.06 6.68
CA LEU A 141 14.62 13.33 6.93
C LEU A 141 13.80 12.92 5.71
N SER A 142 13.75 11.64 5.41
CA SER A 142 12.92 11.11 4.32
C SER A 142 11.58 10.61 4.87
N THR A 143 10.58 10.58 4.02
CA THR A 143 9.22 10.07 4.28
C THR A 143 8.98 8.71 3.63
N ILE A 144 10.03 8.11 3.06
CA ILE A 144 9.98 6.85 2.33
C ILE A 144 10.82 5.81 3.09
N ASP A 145 10.26 4.65 3.35
CA ASP A 145 11.00 3.50 3.85
C ASP A 145 11.73 2.79 2.70
N TYR A 146 12.89 2.25 2.98
CA TYR A 146 13.73 1.59 1.97
C TYR A 146 13.94 0.12 2.26
N LEU A 147 13.89 -0.69 1.20
CA LEU A 147 14.37 -2.05 1.16
C LEU A 147 15.65 -2.09 0.32
N SER A 148 16.78 -2.49 0.90
CA SER A 148 18.05 -2.59 0.17
C SER A 148 18.20 -3.94 -0.50
N ILE A 149 18.70 -3.93 -1.74
CA ILE A 149 19.15 -5.10 -2.47
C ILE A 149 20.59 -4.89 -2.97
N THR A 150 21.37 -5.94 -2.98
CA THR A 150 22.78 -5.90 -3.34
C THR A 150 22.98 -5.85 -4.86
N ASP A 151 23.87 -4.99 -5.35
CA ASP A 151 24.27 -4.94 -6.76
C ASP A 151 25.44 -5.91 -7.03
N SER A 152 25.16 -7.05 -7.67
CA SER A 152 26.19 -8.02 -8.01
C SER A 152 27.19 -7.50 -9.04
N GLU A 153 26.81 -6.56 -9.90
CA GLU A 153 27.70 -5.99 -10.90
C GLU A 153 28.81 -5.14 -10.27
N SER A 154 28.47 -4.37 -9.25
CA SER A 154 29.46 -3.62 -8.46
C SER A 154 30.46 -4.54 -7.77
N ILE A 155 29.99 -5.64 -7.17
CA ILE A 155 30.80 -6.66 -6.54
C ILE A 155 31.68 -7.34 -7.58
N LYS A 156 31.12 -7.77 -8.72
CA LYS A 156 31.82 -8.38 -9.84
C LYS A 156 32.98 -7.48 -10.32
N ASN A 157 32.68 -6.21 -10.56
CA ASN A 157 33.69 -5.25 -11.04
C ASN A 157 34.79 -5.01 -10.03
N ALA A 158 34.47 -4.93 -8.73
CA ALA A 158 35.48 -4.78 -7.69
C ALA A 158 36.40 -6.01 -7.64
N ILE A 159 35.86 -7.22 -7.55
CA ILE A 159 36.63 -8.47 -7.46
C ILE A 159 37.53 -8.68 -8.69
N ILE A 160 36.97 -8.49 -9.89
CA ILE A 160 37.74 -8.70 -11.14
C ILE A 160 38.87 -7.66 -11.27
N LYS A 161 38.56 -6.39 -10.95
CA LYS A 161 39.53 -5.29 -11.07
C LYS A 161 40.61 -5.35 -10.01
N GLU A 162 40.29 -5.60 -8.75
CA GLU A 162 41.23 -5.62 -7.63
C GLU A 162 42.20 -6.83 -7.70
N ASN A 163 41.69 -7.98 -8.20
CA ASN A 163 42.49 -9.21 -8.24
C ASN A 163 43.04 -9.51 -9.65
N GLU A 164 42.84 -8.64 -10.63
CA GLU A 164 43.20 -8.86 -12.04
C GLU A 164 42.71 -10.23 -12.57
N MET A 165 41.54 -10.69 -12.08
CA MET A 165 41.00 -12.01 -12.38
C MET A 165 40.25 -12.01 -13.72
N LYS A 166 40.25 -13.18 -14.36
CA LYS A 166 39.26 -13.45 -15.41
C LYS A 166 37.93 -13.77 -14.78
N TYR A 167 36.84 -13.42 -15.50
CA TYR A 167 35.48 -13.79 -15.07
C TYR A 167 35.21 -15.27 -15.41
N ASP A 168 35.61 -16.15 -14.49
CA ASP A 168 35.47 -17.60 -14.56
C ASP A 168 34.86 -18.15 -13.26
N ASP A 169 34.81 -19.48 -13.12
CA ASP A 169 34.21 -20.14 -11.95
C ASP A 169 34.82 -19.72 -10.62
N ALA A 170 36.14 -19.39 -10.60
CA ALA A 170 36.81 -18.94 -9.39
C ALA A 170 36.32 -17.53 -8.98
N ALA A 171 36.18 -16.64 -9.96
CA ALA A 171 35.65 -15.31 -9.74
C ALA A 171 34.14 -15.38 -9.31
N ILE A 172 33.35 -16.23 -9.97
CA ILE A 172 31.93 -16.46 -9.62
C ILE A 172 31.81 -16.89 -8.15
N LYS A 173 32.66 -17.82 -7.70
CA LYS A 173 32.64 -18.27 -6.30
C LYS A 173 32.90 -17.11 -5.33
N GLN A 174 33.88 -16.25 -5.59
CA GLN A 174 34.17 -15.09 -4.75
C GLN A 174 33.03 -14.07 -4.75
N ILE A 175 32.38 -13.86 -5.90
CA ILE A 175 31.22 -12.97 -6.01
C ILE A 175 30.05 -13.53 -5.17
N VAL A 176 29.77 -14.83 -5.24
CA VAL A 176 28.72 -15.47 -4.42
C VAL A 176 29.05 -15.34 -2.92
N GLU A 177 30.30 -15.57 -2.50
CA GLU A 177 30.72 -15.39 -1.12
C GLU A 177 30.52 -13.93 -0.64
N ALA A 178 30.77 -12.94 -1.49
CA ALA A 178 30.54 -11.55 -1.19
C ALA A 178 29.02 -11.24 -1.09
N ILE A 179 28.19 -11.79 -1.99
CA ILE A 179 26.73 -11.66 -1.91
C ILE A 179 26.19 -12.26 -0.59
N LEU A 180 26.72 -13.42 -0.16
CA LEU A 180 26.34 -14.02 1.12
C LEU A 180 26.66 -13.11 2.31
N LYS A 181 27.81 -12.42 2.31
CA LYS A 181 28.14 -11.44 3.35
C LYS A 181 27.18 -10.26 3.37
N GLU A 182 26.78 -9.76 2.20
CA GLU A 182 25.77 -8.70 2.12
C GLU A 182 24.38 -9.18 2.63
N LYS A 183 24.04 -10.45 2.39
CA LYS A 183 22.84 -11.05 2.98
C LYS A 183 22.93 -11.11 4.51
N GLU A 184 24.08 -11.51 5.06
CA GLU A 184 24.33 -11.47 6.51
C GLU A 184 24.23 -10.04 7.06
N ALA A 185 24.67 -9.04 6.27
CA ALA A 185 24.46 -7.62 6.55
C ALA A 185 23.02 -7.13 6.26
N LYS A 186 22.06 -8.05 6.17
CA LYS A 186 20.61 -7.80 5.99
C LYS A 186 20.18 -7.28 4.62
N SER A 187 20.88 -7.62 3.53
CA SER A 187 20.31 -7.42 2.19
C SER A 187 19.09 -8.32 1.96
N ALA A 188 17.99 -7.75 1.48
CA ALA A 188 16.75 -8.49 1.21
C ALA A 188 16.78 -9.22 -0.15
N GLY A 189 17.75 -8.95 -0.98
CA GLY A 189 17.84 -9.53 -2.30
C GLY A 189 19.14 -9.18 -3.02
N VAL A 190 19.25 -9.65 -4.24
CA VAL A 190 20.37 -9.34 -5.13
C VAL A 190 19.89 -8.96 -6.52
N LYS A 191 20.54 -7.97 -7.14
CA LYS A 191 20.36 -7.61 -8.54
C LYS A 191 21.50 -8.17 -9.36
N ILE A 192 21.19 -9.06 -10.30
CA ILE A 192 22.17 -9.74 -11.17
C ILE A 192 21.94 -9.26 -12.61
N SER A 193 22.98 -8.68 -13.21
CA SER A 193 22.97 -8.33 -14.64
C SER A 193 23.40 -9.53 -15.45
N ILE A 194 22.58 -9.92 -16.45
CA ILE A 194 22.89 -11.06 -17.32
C ILE A 194 23.24 -10.53 -18.70
N GLU A 195 24.49 -10.71 -19.10
CA GLU A 195 25.06 -10.30 -20.39
C GLU A 195 25.66 -11.47 -21.13
N GLU A 196 26.21 -12.46 -20.42
CA GLU A 196 26.90 -13.63 -20.97
C GLU A 196 26.58 -14.90 -20.18
N ALA A 197 27.05 -16.06 -20.65
CA ALA A 197 26.77 -17.37 -20.05
C ALA A 197 27.24 -17.47 -18.60
N ASN A 198 28.37 -16.82 -18.24
CA ASN A 198 28.89 -16.83 -16.89
C ASN A 198 27.96 -16.12 -15.90
N ASP A 199 27.15 -15.16 -16.33
CA ASP A 199 26.17 -14.50 -15.47
C ASP A 199 25.00 -15.44 -15.13
N LEU A 200 24.62 -16.37 -16.05
CA LEU A 200 23.69 -17.45 -15.72
C LEU A 200 24.27 -18.40 -14.69
N ASN A 201 25.57 -18.72 -14.80
CA ASN A 201 26.27 -19.53 -13.78
C ASN A 201 26.30 -18.80 -12.44
N LEU A 202 26.50 -17.48 -12.43
CA LEU A 202 26.42 -16.66 -11.22
C LEU A 202 25.03 -16.77 -10.60
N LEU A 203 23.95 -16.62 -11.38
CA LEU A 203 22.57 -16.75 -10.90
C LEU A 203 22.34 -18.14 -10.28
N ILE A 204 22.71 -19.23 -10.99
CA ILE A 204 22.54 -20.61 -10.52
C ILE A 204 23.30 -20.83 -9.19
N ASN A 205 24.55 -20.39 -9.10
CA ASN A 205 25.34 -20.58 -7.90
C ASN A 205 24.84 -19.73 -6.72
N THR A 206 24.33 -18.53 -7.00
CA THR A 206 23.73 -17.67 -5.96
C THR A 206 22.43 -18.29 -5.42
N ILE A 207 21.55 -18.81 -6.26
CA ILE A 207 20.32 -19.52 -5.83
C ILE A 207 20.67 -20.72 -4.97
N LYS A 208 21.68 -21.52 -5.36
CA LYS A 208 22.11 -22.71 -4.61
C LYS A 208 22.74 -22.38 -3.26
N ALA A 209 23.43 -21.23 -3.16
CA ALA A 209 24.14 -20.84 -1.96
C ALA A 209 23.26 -20.16 -0.92
N ILE A 210 22.14 -19.55 -1.35
CA ILE A 210 21.22 -18.83 -0.47
C ILE A 210 20.06 -19.74 -0.12
N ASP A 211 20.08 -20.26 1.12
CA ASP A 211 18.99 -21.05 1.71
C ASP A 211 18.03 -20.09 2.45
N ASP A 212 17.24 -19.33 1.69
CA ASP A 212 16.25 -18.39 2.21
C ASP A 212 15.17 -18.16 1.15
N ASP A 213 14.02 -18.80 1.29
CA ASP A 213 12.92 -18.71 0.34
C ASP A 213 12.38 -17.28 0.15
N ASN A 214 12.75 -16.36 1.02
CA ASN A 214 12.27 -14.97 0.98
C ASN A 214 13.28 -13.98 0.40
N PHE A 215 14.44 -14.46 -0.02
CA PHE A 215 15.41 -13.64 -0.70
C PHE A 215 14.95 -13.36 -2.14
N VAL A 216 14.95 -12.11 -2.58
CA VAL A 216 14.42 -11.70 -3.87
C VAL A 216 15.52 -11.50 -4.90
N TYR A 217 15.33 -12.03 -6.10
CA TYR A 217 16.29 -11.93 -7.19
C TYR A 217 15.79 -10.94 -8.23
N TYR A 218 16.52 -9.85 -8.43
CA TYR A 218 16.33 -8.91 -9.53
C TYR A 218 17.25 -9.28 -10.68
N ILE A 219 16.71 -9.44 -11.87
CA ILE A 219 17.46 -9.87 -13.05
C ILE A 219 17.43 -8.75 -14.08
N LYS A 220 18.57 -8.16 -14.37
CA LYS A 220 18.70 -7.09 -15.35
C LYS A 220 19.17 -7.65 -16.68
N LEU A 221 18.38 -7.39 -17.75
CA LEU A 221 18.62 -7.90 -19.10
C LEU A 221 18.93 -6.79 -20.14
N SER A 222 19.02 -5.54 -19.69
CA SER A 222 19.07 -4.35 -20.56
C SER A 222 20.23 -4.32 -21.55
N LYS A 223 21.35 -4.99 -21.23
CA LYS A 223 22.53 -5.06 -22.08
C LYS A 223 22.48 -6.17 -23.14
N LEU A 224 21.51 -7.08 -23.06
CA LEU A 224 21.37 -8.17 -24.02
C LEU A 224 20.95 -7.66 -25.41
N LYS A 225 21.48 -8.30 -26.46
CA LYS A 225 21.00 -8.08 -27.81
C LYS A 225 19.53 -8.50 -27.90
N HIS A 226 18.69 -7.64 -28.46
CA HIS A 226 17.25 -7.87 -28.58
C HIS A 226 16.85 -9.21 -29.20
N GLU A 227 17.70 -9.77 -30.05
CA GLU A 227 17.49 -11.03 -30.73
C GLU A 227 17.49 -12.23 -29.77
N ASN A 228 18.21 -12.11 -28.65
CA ASN A 228 18.42 -13.20 -27.69
C ASN A 228 17.50 -13.13 -26.45
N ILE A 229 16.70 -12.08 -26.30
CA ILE A 229 15.94 -11.85 -25.08
C ILE A 229 14.96 -12.97 -24.76
N ILE A 230 14.24 -13.45 -25.77
CA ILE A 230 13.25 -14.53 -25.61
C ILE A 230 13.93 -15.84 -25.18
N GLN A 231 15.05 -16.17 -25.81
CA GLN A 231 15.84 -17.34 -25.46
C GLN A 231 16.38 -17.24 -24.03
N MET A 232 16.86 -16.06 -23.64
CA MET A 232 17.38 -15.83 -22.30
C MET A 232 16.32 -15.95 -21.22
N ILE A 233 15.12 -15.39 -21.45
CA ILE A 233 14.01 -15.53 -20.51
C ILE A 233 13.59 -17.00 -20.37
N ASN A 234 13.58 -17.79 -21.45
CA ASN A 234 13.32 -19.22 -21.38
C ASN A 234 14.39 -19.94 -20.54
N GLN A 235 15.68 -19.63 -20.73
CA GLN A 235 16.74 -20.21 -19.91
C GLN A 235 16.62 -19.84 -18.43
N ILE A 236 16.30 -18.59 -18.12
CA ILE A 236 16.02 -18.14 -16.75
C ILE A 236 14.83 -18.91 -16.19
N SER A 237 13.72 -19.01 -16.92
CA SER A 237 12.53 -19.75 -16.55
C SER A 237 12.87 -21.21 -16.17
N ASP A 238 13.70 -21.89 -16.98
CA ASP A 238 14.13 -23.26 -16.69
C ASP A 238 15.03 -23.36 -15.44
N ILE A 239 15.83 -22.33 -15.15
CA ILE A 239 16.70 -22.30 -13.95
C ILE A 239 15.87 -22.13 -12.68
N ILE A 240 14.82 -21.29 -12.73
CA ILE A 240 14.11 -20.84 -11.52
C ILE A 240 12.83 -21.63 -11.22
N LYS A 241 12.40 -22.54 -12.12
CA LYS A 241 11.12 -23.28 -12.00
C LYS A 241 10.93 -24.05 -10.70
N ASP A 242 12.02 -24.56 -10.12
CA ASP A 242 11.98 -25.34 -8.87
C ASP A 242 12.32 -24.47 -7.63
N SER A 243 12.50 -23.17 -7.80
CA SER A 243 12.80 -22.24 -6.72
C SER A 243 11.53 -21.65 -6.11
N LYS A 244 11.52 -21.50 -4.79
CA LYS A 244 10.45 -20.82 -4.06
C LYS A 244 10.63 -19.29 -3.98
N ASN A 245 11.81 -18.81 -4.38
CA ASN A 245 12.12 -17.38 -4.38
C ASN A 245 11.35 -16.63 -5.45
N ASN A 246 11.15 -15.34 -5.24
CA ASN A 246 10.61 -14.45 -6.25
C ASN A 246 11.72 -13.85 -7.12
N PHE A 247 11.45 -13.80 -8.43
CA PHE A 247 12.35 -13.28 -9.46
C PHE A 247 11.69 -12.12 -10.19
N VAL A 248 12.42 -11.02 -10.35
CA VAL A 248 11.92 -9.78 -10.96
C VAL A 248 12.81 -9.40 -12.14
N LEU A 249 12.30 -9.51 -13.36
CA LEU A 249 12.99 -8.98 -14.54
C LEU A 249 12.92 -7.46 -14.55
N CYS A 250 14.06 -6.78 -14.63
CA CYS A 250 14.12 -5.32 -14.57
C CYS A 250 14.00 -4.69 -15.96
N ASP A 251 13.53 -3.44 -15.98
CA ASP A 251 13.65 -2.52 -17.12
C ASP A 251 13.00 -3.02 -18.42
N MET A 252 11.78 -3.57 -18.34
CA MET A 252 11.09 -4.08 -19.51
C MET A 252 10.83 -3.02 -20.60
N ASN A 253 10.88 -1.74 -20.24
CA ASN A 253 10.80 -0.63 -21.19
C ASN A 253 11.91 -0.67 -22.25
N ASP A 254 13.07 -1.27 -21.95
CA ASP A 254 14.20 -1.37 -22.87
C ASP A 254 13.91 -2.31 -24.06
N PHE A 255 12.88 -3.14 -23.95
CA PHE A 255 12.52 -4.15 -24.95
C PHE A 255 11.30 -3.78 -25.79
N GLY A 256 10.95 -2.50 -25.86
CA GLY A 256 9.80 -2.01 -26.61
C GLY A 256 9.69 -2.57 -28.03
N GLY A 257 8.44 -2.76 -28.43
CA GLY A 257 8.03 -3.29 -29.74
C GLY A 257 6.89 -4.31 -29.57
N PRO A 258 5.79 -4.17 -30.35
CA PRO A 258 4.52 -4.82 -30.07
C PRO A 258 4.60 -6.35 -29.99
N ASP A 259 5.45 -6.95 -30.80
CA ASP A 259 5.58 -8.41 -30.80
C ASP A 259 6.47 -8.93 -29.66
N LYS A 260 7.45 -8.14 -29.24
CA LYS A 260 8.41 -8.54 -28.18
C LYS A 260 7.78 -8.51 -26.80
N ILE A 261 7.18 -7.41 -26.40
CA ILE A 261 6.49 -7.28 -25.10
C ILE A 261 5.40 -8.35 -24.98
N LYS A 262 4.64 -8.59 -26.04
CA LYS A 262 3.63 -9.65 -26.07
C LYS A 262 4.24 -11.03 -25.89
N ALA A 263 5.32 -11.34 -26.60
CA ALA A 263 6.00 -12.62 -26.49
C ALA A 263 6.60 -12.84 -25.09
N ILE A 264 7.25 -11.82 -24.53
CA ILE A 264 7.79 -11.86 -23.17
C ILE A 264 6.69 -12.10 -22.14
N ASN A 265 5.58 -11.35 -22.25
CA ASN A 265 4.45 -11.50 -21.33
C ASN A 265 3.87 -12.92 -21.41
N SER A 266 3.73 -13.48 -22.62
CA SER A 266 3.24 -14.85 -22.79
C SER A 266 4.17 -15.91 -22.19
N LEU A 267 5.48 -15.69 -22.19
CA LEU A 267 6.44 -16.59 -21.54
C LEU A 267 6.33 -16.51 -20.01
N ILE A 268 6.19 -15.31 -19.46
CA ILE A 268 6.02 -15.10 -18.03
C ILE A 268 4.69 -15.69 -17.56
N ASP A 269 3.60 -15.48 -18.30
CA ASP A 269 2.30 -16.07 -18.02
C ASP A 269 2.39 -17.60 -17.99
N LYS A 270 3.04 -18.20 -19.00
CA LYS A 270 3.24 -19.67 -19.06
C LYS A 270 4.06 -20.21 -17.90
N HIS A 271 5.16 -19.53 -17.53
CA HIS A 271 5.96 -19.92 -16.37
C HIS A 271 5.15 -19.90 -15.08
N ASN A 272 4.36 -18.83 -14.90
CA ASN A 272 3.60 -18.59 -13.69
C ASN A 272 2.30 -19.38 -13.58
N GLU A 273 1.84 -20.06 -14.64
CA GLU A 273 0.77 -21.05 -14.55
C GLU A 273 1.14 -22.21 -13.60
N GLU A 274 2.44 -22.51 -13.47
CA GLU A 274 2.93 -23.61 -12.63
C GLU A 274 3.66 -23.14 -11.36
N ASN A 275 4.36 -21.97 -11.40
CA ASN A 275 5.33 -21.61 -10.37
C ASN A 275 5.02 -20.28 -9.65
N GLU A 276 4.29 -19.37 -10.28
CA GLU A 276 3.87 -18.03 -9.76
C GLU A 276 4.98 -17.22 -9.05
N ASN A 277 6.22 -17.25 -9.58
CA ASN A 277 7.39 -16.63 -8.96
C ASN A 277 8.22 -15.72 -9.88
N LEU A 278 7.79 -15.51 -11.15
CA LEU A 278 8.48 -14.66 -12.12
C LEU A 278 7.66 -13.40 -12.43
N TYR A 279 8.21 -12.25 -12.12
CA TYR A 279 7.60 -10.94 -12.30
C TYR A 279 8.50 -10.03 -13.13
N TYR A 280 8.01 -8.85 -13.50
CA TYR A 280 8.84 -7.86 -14.17
C TYR A 280 8.47 -6.44 -13.79
N THR A 281 9.44 -5.53 -13.85
CA THR A 281 9.22 -4.10 -13.65
C THR A 281 9.07 -3.37 -14.97
N PHE A 282 8.22 -2.35 -14.97
CA PHE A 282 8.11 -1.40 -16.06
C PHE A 282 7.75 0.00 -15.56
N ASN A 283 8.03 0.99 -16.40
CA ASN A 283 7.63 2.37 -16.19
C ASN A 283 6.53 2.74 -17.20
N PRO A 284 5.43 3.37 -16.79
CA PRO A 284 4.29 3.64 -17.66
C PRO A 284 4.53 4.74 -18.71
N PHE A 285 5.63 5.48 -18.60
CA PHE A 285 5.97 6.49 -19.61
C PHE A 285 6.48 5.87 -20.91
N LYS A 286 6.12 6.48 -22.03
CA LYS A 286 6.52 6.01 -23.36
C LYS A 286 7.96 6.32 -23.75
N TYR A 287 8.62 7.21 -23.00
CA TYR A 287 9.99 7.60 -23.25
C TYR A 287 10.96 6.98 -22.24
N ILE A 288 12.18 6.78 -22.66
CA ILE A 288 13.27 6.31 -21.82
C ILE A 288 14.30 7.43 -21.66
N VAL A 289 14.85 7.59 -20.48
CA VAL A 289 15.97 8.49 -20.22
C VAL A 289 17.20 7.67 -19.89
N LEU A 290 18.24 7.80 -20.70
CA LEU A 290 19.51 7.17 -20.50
C LEU A 290 20.52 8.19 -19.95
N THR A 291 20.94 7.95 -18.74
CA THR A 291 22.11 8.64 -18.18
C THR A 291 23.33 7.76 -18.40
N ASN A 292 24.49 8.32 -18.55
CA ASN A 292 25.70 7.57 -18.85
C ASN A 292 25.56 6.73 -20.14
N PHE A 293 25.52 7.43 -21.25
CA PHE A 293 25.36 6.87 -22.60
C PHE A 293 26.31 5.71 -22.91
N LYS A 294 27.56 5.73 -22.41
CA LYS A 294 28.57 4.70 -22.73
C LYS A 294 28.13 3.30 -22.31
N ASP A 295 27.44 3.19 -21.18
CA ASP A 295 26.98 1.91 -20.67
C ASP A 295 25.68 1.44 -21.35
N ASN A 296 24.99 2.34 -22.04
CA ASN A 296 23.69 2.10 -22.69
C ASN A 296 23.73 2.26 -24.22
N ILE A 297 24.91 2.23 -24.82
CA ILE A 297 25.11 2.49 -26.26
C ILE A 297 24.28 1.56 -27.14
N ASP A 298 24.07 0.32 -26.71
CA ASP A 298 23.34 -0.68 -27.50
C ASP A 298 21.83 -0.39 -27.54
N ILE A 299 21.27 0.22 -26.50
CA ILE A 299 19.89 0.68 -26.51
C ILE A 299 19.71 1.77 -27.56
N VAL A 300 20.63 2.73 -27.61
CA VAL A 300 20.57 3.85 -28.57
C VAL A 300 20.84 3.41 -30.00
N LYS A 301 21.70 2.41 -30.21
CA LYS A 301 21.98 1.84 -31.56
C LYS A 301 20.73 1.34 -32.27
N LYS A 302 19.69 0.89 -31.54
CA LYS A 302 18.39 0.47 -32.11
C LYS A 302 17.71 1.60 -32.88
N TYR A 303 17.98 2.84 -32.49
CA TYR A 303 17.35 4.03 -33.08
C TYR A 303 18.22 4.71 -34.13
N ASN A 304 19.33 4.07 -34.55
CA ASN A 304 20.29 4.62 -35.51
C ASN A 304 19.63 5.06 -36.82
N ASN A 305 18.62 4.30 -37.25
CA ASN A 305 17.86 4.58 -38.49
C ASN A 305 16.67 5.54 -38.23
N ASN A 306 16.43 5.93 -36.99
CA ASN A 306 15.32 6.83 -36.62
C ASN A 306 15.78 7.82 -35.53
N THR A 307 16.74 8.65 -35.85
CA THR A 307 17.29 9.67 -34.94
C THR A 307 16.27 10.72 -34.53
N SER A 308 15.14 10.84 -35.24
CA SER A 308 14.05 11.75 -34.83
C SER A 308 13.46 11.45 -33.46
N LYS A 309 13.61 10.22 -32.98
CA LYS A 309 13.20 9.80 -31.63
C LYS A 309 14.22 10.15 -30.54
N LEU A 310 15.40 10.60 -30.89
CA LEU A 310 16.50 10.83 -29.98
C LEU A 310 16.69 12.33 -29.71
N GLN A 311 16.77 12.68 -28.44
CA GLN A 311 17.10 14.04 -27.98
C GLN A 311 18.22 14.02 -26.95
N LEU A 312 19.09 15.03 -26.98
CA LEU A 312 20.06 15.31 -25.94
C LEU A 312 19.49 16.34 -24.95
N ALA A 313 19.58 16.01 -23.66
CA ALA A 313 19.20 16.95 -22.60
C ALA A 313 20.43 17.69 -22.08
N ARG A 314 20.61 18.94 -22.54
CA ARG A 314 21.71 19.83 -22.12
C ARG A 314 21.15 20.95 -21.25
N SER A 315 21.51 20.96 -19.97
CA SER A 315 20.96 21.92 -18.99
C SER A 315 19.43 21.92 -19.02
N ASN A 316 18.78 23.01 -19.40
CA ASN A 316 17.33 23.09 -19.51
C ASN A 316 16.81 23.02 -20.94
N ASN A 317 17.66 22.70 -21.92
CA ASN A 317 17.30 22.64 -23.33
C ASN A 317 17.38 21.23 -23.86
N PHE A 318 16.56 20.93 -24.86
CA PHE A 318 16.52 19.65 -25.56
C PHE A 318 16.89 19.87 -27.00
N TYR A 319 17.89 19.10 -27.45
CA TYR A 319 18.43 19.21 -28.80
C TYR A 319 18.12 17.93 -29.58
N GLN A 320 17.45 18.09 -30.72
CA GLN A 320 17.21 16.98 -31.62
C GLN A 320 18.54 16.43 -32.14
N ILE A 321 18.67 15.11 -32.09
CA ILE A 321 19.83 14.43 -32.64
C ILE A 321 19.58 14.19 -34.12
N HIS A 322 20.49 14.65 -34.96
CA HIS A 322 20.42 14.48 -36.42
C HIS A 322 21.30 13.33 -36.90
N GLN A 323 22.39 13.06 -36.22
CA GLN A 323 23.33 11.98 -36.57
C GLN A 323 23.80 11.26 -35.31
N TYR A 324 23.92 9.93 -35.42
CA TYR A 324 24.35 9.09 -34.29
C TYR A 324 25.73 9.46 -33.72
N LYS A 325 26.63 9.96 -34.58
CA LYS A 325 27.95 10.44 -34.15
C LYS A 325 27.88 11.60 -33.13
N ASP A 326 26.77 12.34 -33.10
CA ASP A 326 26.59 13.46 -32.17
C ASP A 326 26.40 12.95 -30.73
N ILE A 327 26.11 11.66 -30.55
CA ILE A 327 25.84 11.04 -29.26
C ILE A 327 27.12 10.37 -28.70
N ILE A 328 27.99 9.84 -29.55
CA ILE A 328 29.10 8.96 -29.14
C ILE A 328 30.05 9.58 -28.09
N ASN A 329 30.18 10.90 -28.09
CA ASN A 329 31.05 11.63 -27.18
C ASN A 329 30.31 12.47 -26.14
N THR A 330 28.99 12.32 -26.04
CA THR A 330 28.23 13.13 -25.09
C THR A 330 28.36 12.60 -23.66
N LYS A 331 28.35 13.52 -22.69
CA LYS A 331 28.17 13.23 -21.26
C LYS A 331 26.75 13.58 -20.79
N GLU A 332 25.89 13.96 -21.72
CA GLU A 332 24.53 14.44 -21.47
C GLU A 332 23.55 13.27 -21.47
N ASP A 333 22.40 13.49 -20.83
CA ASP A 333 21.33 12.50 -20.84
C ASP A 333 20.74 12.39 -22.25
N VAL A 334 20.44 11.17 -22.68
CA VAL A 334 19.77 10.87 -23.95
C VAL A 334 18.33 10.49 -23.66
N ILE A 335 17.40 11.16 -24.30
CA ILE A 335 15.98 10.85 -24.22
C ILE A 335 15.56 10.15 -25.49
N ILE A 336 14.93 8.99 -25.32
CA ILE A 336 14.36 8.22 -26.42
C ILE A 336 12.83 8.37 -26.34
N HIS A 337 12.27 9.16 -27.24
CA HIS A 337 10.82 9.36 -27.36
C HIS A 337 10.16 8.14 -28.03
N ASP A 338 8.92 7.86 -27.62
CA ASP A 338 8.13 6.76 -28.16
C ASP A 338 8.93 5.43 -28.24
N ALA A 339 9.72 5.16 -27.21
CA ALA A 339 10.41 3.89 -27.04
C ALA A 339 9.41 2.73 -26.91
N LEU A 340 8.27 3.01 -26.26
CA LEU A 340 7.10 2.14 -26.16
C LEU A 340 5.93 2.74 -26.91
N ASN A 341 5.11 1.91 -27.51
CA ASN A 341 3.83 2.31 -28.10
C ASN A 341 2.66 2.03 -27.15
N ASP A 342 1.46 2.48 -27.51
CA ASP A 342 0.25 2.29 -26.69
C ASP A 342 -0.09 0.82 -26.46
N SER A 343 0.18 -0.03 -27.44
CA SER A 343 -0.03 -1.48 -27.33
C SER A 343 0.89 -2.09 -26.29
N ASP A 344 2.18 -1.74 -26.30
CA ASP A 344 3.17 -2.24 -25.34
C ASP A 344 2.76 -1.85 -23.91
N ILE A 345 2.44 -0.58 -23.69
CA ILE A 345 1.99 -0.07 -22.39
C ILE A 345 0.70 -0.78 -21.95
N SER A 346 -0.27 -0.94 -22.85
CA SER A 346 -1.53 -1.63 -22.53
C SER A 346 -1.31 -3.09 -22.12
N ILE A 347 -0.42 -3.82 -22.81
CA ILE A 347 -0.06 -5.20 -22.46
C ILE A 347 0.54 -5.25 -21.05
N MET A 348 1.51 -4.37 -20.75
CA MET A 348 2.17 -4.33 -19.45
C MET A 348 1.20 -3.92 -18.33
N ILE A 349 0.31 -2.96 -18.56
CA ILE A 349 -0.71 -2.56 -17.58
C ILE A 349 -1.66 -3.72 -17.27
N ARG A 350 -2.07 -4.51 -18.28
CA ARG A 350 -3.01 -5.62 -18.12
C ARG A 350 -2.38 -6.90 -17.57
N SER A 351 -1.06 -7.04 -17.63
CA SER A 351 -0.37 -8.25 -17.14
C SER A 351 -0.55 -8.42 -15.64
N LYS A 352 -0.80 -9.63 -15.18
CA LYS A 352 -0.93 -9.98 -13.75
C LYS A 352 0.40 -9.90 -13.00
N TYR A 353 1.52 -10.01 -13.71
CA TYR A 353 2.85 -10.18 -13.14
C TYR A 353 3.76 -8.96 -13.33
N SER A 354 3.20 -7.85 -13.79
CA SER A 354 3.93 -6.60 -13.95
C SER A 354 3.88 -5.73 -12.68
N LEU A 355 4.98 -5.08 -12.36
CA LEU A 355 5.21 -4.23 -11.21
C LEU A 355 5.65 -2.84 -11.68
N ILE A 356 5.27 -1.81 -10.94
CA ILE A 356 5.63 -0.44 -11.31
C ILE A 356 6.96 -0.07 -10.66
N ALA A 357 7.85 0.53 -11.46
CA ALA A 357 9.11 1.06 -10.97
C ALA A 357 9.34 2.47 -11.50
N SER A 358 9.97 3.33 -10.69
CA SER A 358 10.57 4.54 -11.19
C SER A 358 11.81 4.14 -12.01
N ASN A 359 12.12 4.90 -13.08
CA ASN A 359 13.19 4.50 -14.01
C ASN A 359 14.55 4.33 -13.28
N PRO A 360 15.10 3.11 -13.21
CA PRO A 360 16.36 2.82 -12.53
C PRO A 360 17.60 3.24 -13.34
N ASN A 361 17.46 3.56 -14.63
CA ASN A 361 18.58 3.89 -15.52
C ASN A 361 19.14 5.29 -15.31
N LEU A 362 18.61 6.06 -14.36
CA LEU A 362 19.21 7.33 -13.96
C LEU A 362 20.39 7.06 -13.03
N ALA A 363 21.60 7.14 -13.56
CA ALA A 363 22.79 7.10 -12.71
C ALA A 363 22.78 8.23 -11.67
N ASN A 364 23.41 7.98 -10.52
CA ASN A 364 23.60 8.97 -9.43
C ASN A 364 24.27 10.29 -9.85
N THR A 365 24.68 10.40 -11.11
CA THR A 365 25.39 11.55 -11.70
C THR A 365 24.46 12.53 -12.42
N SER A 366 23.20 12.17 -12.70
CA SER A 366 22.28 13.13 -13.32
C SER A 366 21.79 14.12 -12.27
N THR A 367 22.04 15.40 -12.52
CA THR A 367 21.52 16.52 -11.71
C THR A 367 20.11 16.91 -12.13
N LYS A 368 19.55 16.27 -13.16
CA LYS A 368 18.25 16.59 -13.70
C LYS A 368 17.20 15.53 -13.35
N LEU A 369 16.05 15.98 -12.90
CA LEU A 369 14.88 15.12 -12.66
C LEU A 369 14.00 15.05 -13.90
N TYR A 370 13.38 13.90 -14.09
CA TYR A 370 12.42 13.63 -15.15
C TYR A 370 11.13 13.06 -14.57
N PRO A 371 9.98 13.27 -15.20
CA PRO A 371 8.71 12.72 -14.70
C PRO A 371 8.72 11.20 -14.51
N VAL A 372 9.45 10.46 -15.35
CA VAL A 372 9.62 9.00 -15.23
C VAL A 372 10.17 8.56 -13.85
N ASN A 373 10.85 9.44 -13.13
CA ASN A 373 11.45 9.12 -11.85
C ASN A 373 10.52 9.32 -10.66
N VAL A 374 9.52 10.18 -10.81
CA VAL A 374 8.76 10.71 -9.67
C VAL A 374 7.25 10.76 -9.88
N ASN A 375 6.75 10.52 -11.10
CA ASN A 375 5.32 10.59 -11.40
C ASN A 375 4.76 9.28 -12.01
N SER A 376 5.49 8.18 -11.90
CA SER A 376 5.15 6.92 -12.57
C SER A 376 3.89 6.27 -12.03
N PHE A 377 3.61 6.39 -10.75
CA PHE A 377 2.50 5.70 -10.11
C PHE A 377 1.16 6.34 -10.46
N LEU A 378 1.05 7.66 -10.42
CA LEU A 378 -0.16 8.35 -10.84
C LEU A 378 -0.35 8.31 -12.35
N GLU A 379 0.74 8.29 -13.14
CA GLU A 379 0.64 8.04 -14.60
C GLU A 379 0.08 6.64 -14.88
N TYR A 380 0.55 5.61 -14.15
CA TYR A 380 -0.03 4.28 -14.23
C TYR A 380 -1.54 4.28 -13.96
N ILE A 381 -1.99 4.91 -12.85
CA ILE A 381 -3.43 4.96 -12.52
C ILE A 381 -4.22 5.69 -13.61
N ARG A 382 -3.69 6.79 -14.15
CA ARG A 382 -4.32 7.55 -15.23
C ARG A 382 -4.52 6.68 -16.49
N LEU A 383 -3.48 5.95 -16.89
CA LEU A 383 -3.53 5.05 -18.05
C LEU A 383 -4.43 3.84 -17.79
N ALA A 384 -4.36 3.24 -16.61
CA ALA A 384 -5.19 2.10 -16.23
C ALA A 384 -6.68 2.46 -16.21
N ASN A 385 -7.05 3.64 -15.69
CA ASN A 385 -8.40 4.17 -15.79
C ASN A 385 -8.85 4.36 -17.25
N GLY A 386 -7.96 4.85 -18.11
CA GLY A 386 -8.22 4.99 -19.55
C GLY A 386 -8.41 3.65 -20.29
N LEU A 387 -7.95 2.56 -19.70
CA LEU A 387 -8.11 1.18 -20.18
C LEU A 387 -9.26 0.42 -19.49
N ASP A 388 -10.09 1.12 -18.69
CA ASP A 388 -11.20 0.56 -17.91
C ASP A 388 -10.77 -0.59 -16.97
N ILE A 389 -9.56 -0.48 -16.37
CA ILE A 389 -9.11 -1.42 -15.36
C ILE A 389 -9.84 -1.14 -14.04
N ASP A 390 -10.29 -2.21 -13.40
CA ASP A 390 -10.98 -2.12 -12.11
C ASP A 390 -10.10 -1.51 -11.00
N SER A 391 -10.70 -0.73 -10.11
CA SER A 391 -9.98 -0.04 -9.03
C SER A 391 -9.28 -1.00 -8.07
N ILE A 392 -9.81 -2.20 -7.86
CA ILE A 392 -9.18 -3.22 -7.01
C ILE A 392 -7.93 -3.77 -7.71
N GLU A 393 -7.99 -4.00 -9.01
CA GLU A 393 -6.83 -4.46 -9.79
C GLU A 393 -5.73 -3.37 -9.86
N ILE A 394 -6.11 -2.10 -9.98
CA ILE A 394 -5.16 -0.98 -9.88
C ILE A 394 -4.49 -0.99 -8.52
N ALA A 395 -5.27 -1.09 -7.43
CA ALA A 395 -4.75 -1.14 -6.08
C ALA A 395 -3.87 -2.38 -5.85
N ARG A 396 -4.29 -3.55 -6.35
CA ARG A 396 -3.52 -4.80 -6.26
C ARG A 396 -2.10 -4.63 -6.80
N LYS A 397 -1.97 -4.01 -7.96
CA LYS A 397 -0.69 -3.83 -8.64
C LYS A 397 0.23 -2.83 -7.95
N LEU A 398 -0.33 -1.81 -7.32
CA LEU A 398 0.44 -0.75 -6.67
C LEU A 398 0.81 -1.06 -5.21
N THR A 399 0.07 -1.97 -4.58
CA THR A 399 0.20 -2.26 -3.15
C THR A 399 0.39 -3.76 -2.89
N TYR A 400 -0.65 -4.58 -3.03
CA TYR A 400 -0.64 -5.99 -2.62
C TYR A 400 0.43 -6.83 -3.32
N LEU A 401 0.52 -6.75 -4.66
CA LEU A 401 1.49 -7.54 -5.42
C LEU A 401 2.94 -7.20 -5.07
N PRO A 402 3.35 -5.92 -4.95
CA PRO A 402 4.66 -5.57 -4.42
C PRO A 402 4.95 -6.12 -3.03
N TYR A 403 4.00 -6.06 -2.09
CA TYR A 403 4.15 -6.64 -0.76
C TYR A 403 4.41 -8.14 -0.84
N LYS A 404 3.63 -8.88 -1.64
CA LYS A 404 3.78 -10.31 -1.87
C LYS A 404 5.14 -10.64 -2.47
N VAL A 405 5.55 -9.96 -3.53
CA VAL A 405 6.82 -10.22 -4.23
C VAL A 405 8.04 -9.96 -3.35
N LEU A 406 7.98 -8.93 -2.52
CA LEU A 406 9.06 -8.54 -1.61
C LEU A 406 9.02 -9.27 -0.25
N ASN A 407 8.03 -10.12 -0.02
CA ASN A 407 7.80 -10.80 1.27
C ASN A 407 7.78 -9.81 2.45
N LEU A 408 7.18 -8.62 2.26
CA LEU A 408 7.18 -7.56 3.27
C LEU A 408 6.31 -7.87 4.48
N ASP A 409 5.35 -8.76 4.37
CA ASP A 409 4.52 -9.19 5.51
C ASP A 409 5.35 -9.78 6.65
N ARG A 410 6.53 -10.32 6.35
CA ARG A 410 7.51 -10.79 7.36
C ARG A 410 8.06 -9.68 8.24
N TYR A 411 8.11 -8.45 7.73
CA TYR A 411 8.64 -7.30 8.46
C TYR A 411 7.54 -6.43 9.07
N MET A 412 6.37 -6.38 8.45
CA MET A 412 5.42 -5.31 8.72
C MET A 412 3.96 -5.76 8.93
N ASN A 413 3.64 -7.04 8.76
CA ASN A 413 2.28 -7.60 8.89
C ASN A 413 1.20 -6.77 8.19
N ALA A 414 1.38 -6.39 6.90
CA ALA A 414 0.47 -5.39 6.38
C ALA A 414 0.38 -5.24 4.86
N SER A 415 -0.14 -6.24 4.17
CA SER A 415 -0.67 -6.02 2.81
C SER A 415 -2.08 -5.41 2.80
N THR A 416 -2.82 -5.49 3.91
CA THR A 416 -4.22 -5.07 4.07
C THR A 416 -4.38 -3.85 4.99
N ILE A 417 -5.53 -3.18 4.93
CA ILE A 417 -5.91 -2.10 5.85
C ILE A 417 -6.86 -2.69 6.88
N GLU A 418 -6.33 -3.00 8.07
CA GLU A 418 -7.03 -3.68 9.15
C GLU A 418 -6.67 -3.13 10.52
N VAL A 419 -7.52 -3.42 11.50
CA VAL A 419 -7.26 -3.05 12.90
C VAL A 419 -6.02 -3.78 13.39
N GLY A 420 -5.17 -3.10 14.16
CA GLY A 420 -3.89 -3.60 14.67
C GLY A 420 -2.70 -3.32 13.74
N GLN A 421 -2.92 -3.10 12.45
CA GLN A 421 -1.89 -2.84 11.47
C GLN A 421 -1.29 -1.43 11.60
N ASN A 422 -0.07 -1.27 11.09
CA ASN A 422 0.54 0.05 10.99
C ASN A 422 -0.30 0.98 10.12
N ALA A 423 -0.50 2.20 10.60
CA ALA A 423 -1.27 3.23 9.88
C ALA A 423 -0.39 3.90 8.83
N SER A 424 -0.11 3.16 7.75
CA SER A 424 0.63 3.61 6.56
C SER A 424 -0.23 3.42 5.33
N PHE A 425 -0.82 4.51 4.85
CA PHE A 425 -1.77 4.51 3.72
C PHE A 425 -1.92 5.90 3.10
N LEU A 426 -2.55 5.96 1.97
CA LEU A 426 -2.84 7.20 1.28
C LEU A 426 -4.34 7.31 0.93
N THR A 427 -4.80 8.56 0.80
CA THR A 427 -6.11 8.84 0.21
C THR A 427 -5.91 9.44 -1.18
N ILE A 428 -6.64 8.91 -2.15
CA ILE A 428 -6.51 9.33 -3.55
C ILE A 428 -7.88 9.57 -4.18
N ASN A 429 -7.97 10.63 -4.98
CA ASN A 429 -9.08 10.84 -5.88
C ASN A 429 -8.72 10.32 -7.27
N SER A 430 -9.00 9.04 -7.53
CA SER A 430 -8.62 8.38 -8.78
C SER A 430 -9.22 9.00 -10.05
N LYS A 431 -10.30 9.80 -9.91
CA LYS A 431 -10.93 10.49 -11.05
C LYS A 431 -10.25 11.81 -11.42
N ASN A 432 -9.48 12.40 -10.50
CA ASN A 432 -8.85 13.70 -10.66
C ASN A 432 -7.32 13.60 -10.63
N ILE A 433 -6.77 12.63 -11.34
CA ILE A 433 -5.33 12.46 -11.46
C ILE A 433 -4.81 13.41 -12.54
N GLY A 434 -3.83 14.21 -12.18
CA GLY A 434 -3.16 15.13 -13.07
C GLY A 434 -1.65 15.00 -13.00
N ILE A 435 -1.03 14.73 -14.14
CA ILE A 435 0.43 14.79 -14.28
C ILE A 435 0.78 16.16 -14.82
N ASN A 436 1.21 17.06 -13.93
CA ASN A 436 1.57 18.44 -14.29
C ASN A 436 3.02 18.57 -14.75
N SER A 437 3.75 17.46 -14.74
CA SER A 437 5.14 17.39 -15.15
C SER A 437 5.27 17.21 -16.65
N ASN A 438 6.30 17.82 -17.21
CA ASN A 438 6.82 17.50 -18.53
C ASN A 438 8.34 17.29 -18.44
N ILE A 439 8.96 16.83 -19.53
CA ILE A 439 10.40 16.55 -19.57
C ILE A 439 11.26 17.73 -19.12
N GLN A 440 10.79 18.96 -19.30
CA GLN A 440 11.52 20.18 -18.96
C GLN A 440 11.30 20.63 -17.52
N ASN A 441 10.15 20.29 -16.93
CA ASN A 441 9.74 20.80 -15.63
C ASN A 441 8.98 19.74 -14.86
N VAL A 442 9.62 19.20 -13.83
CA VAL A 442 9.05 18.19 -12.94
C VAL A 442 8.30 18.90 -11.81
N LYS A 443 7.08 18.49 -11.59
CA LYS A 443 6.20 19.01 -10.54
C LYS A 443 5.54 17.85 -9.78
N PRO A 444 5.08 18.08 -8.54
CA PRO A 444 4.23 17.13 -7.85
C PRO A 444 2.99 16.78 -8.68
N SER A 445 2.65 15.50 -8.72
CA SER A 445 1.41 15.05 -9.36
C SER A 445 0.19 15.46 -8.53
N LEU A 446 -0.99 15.50 -9.18
CA LEU A 446 -2.27 15.73 -8.52
C LEU A 446 -3.04 14.41 -8.43
N GLY A 447 -3.69 14.19 -7.29
CA GLY A 447 -4.52 12.99 -7.08
C GLY A 447 -4.44 12.47 -5.66
N VAL A 448 -3.23 12.39 -5.09
CA VAL A 448 -3.03 12.07 -3.67
C VAL A 448 -3.48 13.26 -2.83
N LYS A 449 -4.41 13.04 -1.91
CA LYS A 449 -4.88 14.06 -0.97
C LYS A 449 -4.07 14.06 0.31
N TYR A 450 -3.93 12.90 0.91
CA TYR A 450 -3.17 12.67 2.13
C TYR A 450 -2.31 11.42 1.99
N LEU A 451 -1.11 11.46 2.54
CA LEU A 451 -0.31 10.29 2.83
C LEU A 451 -0.05 10.26 4.33
N VAL A 452 -0.40 9.15 4.94
CA VAL A 452 -0.13 8.86 6.36
C VAL A 452 0.94 7.78 6.38
N HIS A 453 2.02 8.02 7.09
CA HIS A 453 3.13 7.11 7.24
C HIS A 453 3.36 6.84 8.73
N ASN A 454 3.18 5.59 9.16
CA ASN A 454 3.26 5.19 10.57
C ASN A 454 2.42 6.07 11.51
N GLY A 455 1.21 6.44 11.08
CA GLY A 455 0.27 7.28 11.85
C GLY A 455 0.51 8.79 11.75
N ILE A 456 1.54 9.22 11.05
CA ILE A 456 1.88 10.63 10.85
C ILE A 456 1.45 11.07 9.45
N VAL A 457 0.70 12.16 9.37
CA VAL A 457 0.35 12.77 8.07
C VAL A 457 1.59 13.45 7.49
N THR A 458 2.25 12.82 6.54
CA THR A 458 3.49 13.30 5.91
C THR A 458 3.23 14.17 4.68
N PHE A 459 2.08 13.98 4.03
CA PHE A 459 1.65 14.77 2.89
C PHE A 459 0.18 15.17 3.03
N ASN A 460 -0.15 16.44 2.72
CA ASN A 460 -1.48 17.00 2.82
C ASN A 460 -1.67 18.06 1.71
N HIS A 461 -2.45 17.75 0.69
CA HIS A 461 -2.82 18.67 -0.40
C HIS A 461 -1.63 19.52 -0.90
N ASN A 462 -0.56 18.88 -1.34
CA ASN A 462 0.70 19.51 -1.79
C ASN A 462 1.55 20.17 -0.70
N GLN A 463 1.23 19.94 0.56
CA GLN A 463 2.06 20.35 1.68
C GLN A 463 2.75 19.14 2.31
N TYR A 464 4.05 19.26 2.51
CA TYR A 464 4.86 18.20 3.14
C TYR A 464 5.03 18.50 4.62
N ASN A 465 4.77 17.51 5.46
CA ASN A 465 5.04 17.57 6.88
C ASN A 465 6.08 16.51 7.23
N GLN A 466 7.27 16.95 7.58
CA GLN A 466 8.39 16.07 7.94
C GLN A 466 8.59 15.95 9.46
N ASN A 467 7.79 16.66 10.27
CA ASN A 467 7.92 16.62 11.72
C ASN A 467 7.54 15.23 12.23
N GLY A 468 8.51 14.50 12.76
CA GLY A 468 8.36 13.16 13.31
C GLY A 468 8.37 12.03 12.28
N ALA A 469 8.39 12.32 10.99
CA ALA A 469 8.57 11.30 9.95
C ALA A 469 10.05 10.91 9.88
N ARG A 470 10.31 9.61 9.94
CA ARG A 470 11.65 9.04 9.75
C ARG A 470 11.54 7.89 8.77
N SER A 471 12.50 7.77 7.88
CA SER A 471 12.67 6.59 7.04
C SER A 471 13.21 5.44 7.86
N PHE A 472 12.72 4.26 7.57
CA PHE A 472 13.24 3.02 8.11
C PHE A 472 13.93 2.24 6.98
N ILE A 473 14.98 1.55 7.34
CA ILE A 473 15.54 0.48 6.50
C ILE A 473 14.76 -0.77 6.88
N ILE A 474 13.90 -1.22 5.99
CA ILE A 474 12.98 -2.34 6.28
C ILE A 474 13.77 -3.61 6.63
N ASN A 475 14.88 -3.85 5.96
CA ASN A 475 15.76 -5.00 6.26
C ASN A 475 16.36 -4.98 7.67
N ASN A 476 16.44 -3.80 8.31
CA ASN A 476 16.95 -3.67 9.68
C ASN A 476 15.87 -3.87 10.73
N LEU A 477 14.60 -3.88 10.32
CA LEU A 477 13.52 -4.28 11.21
C LEU A 477 13.72 -5.77 11.57
N GLU A 478 13.41 -6.11 12.82
CA GLU A 478 13.41 -7.52 13.22
C GLU A 478 12.48 -8.27 12.28
N ARG A 479 13.00 -9.29 11.64
CA ARG A 479 12.17 -10.22 10.90
C ARG A 479 11.26 -10.91 11.90
N ASN A 480 10.00 -11.09 11.58
CA ASN A 480 9.14 -12.03 12.27
C ASN A 480 9.59 -13.47 11.94
N ASP A 481 10.91 -13.72 12.10
CA ASP A 481 11.49 -15.07 11.90
C ASP A 481 10.99 -16.06 12.98
N ASP A 482 10.36 -15.53 14.03
CA ASP A 482 9.67 -16.31 15.04
C ASP A 482 8.29 -16.83 14.58
N VAL A 483 7.86 -16.50 13.36
CA VAL A 483 6.66 -17.10 12.77
C VAL A 483 7.03 -18.39 12.05
N LYS A 484 6.65 -19.49 12.63
CA LYS A 484 6.83 -20.83 12.04
C LYS A 484 5.49 -21.48 11.83
N LYS A 485 5.21 -21.96 10.63
CA LYS A 485 4.07 -22.83 10.40
C LYS A 485 4.30 -24.12 11.16
N PHE A 486 3.27 -24.65 11.82
CA PHE A 486 3.31 -25.98 12.45
C PHE A 486 2.12 -26.80 11.97
N ASP A 487 2.33 -28.11 11.93
CA ASP A 487 1.29 -29.02 11.50
C ASP A 487 0.38 -29.35 12.69
N ILE A 488 -0.91 -29.14 12.51
CA ILE A 488 -1.95 -29.52 13.48
C ILE A 488 -3.16 -29.99 12.71
N THR A 489 -3.78 -31.05 13.22
CA THR A 489 -5.01 -31.62 12.68
C THR A 489 -6.17 -31.33 13.60
N TYR A 490 -7.38 -31.28 13.06
CA TYR A 490 -8.59 -31.20 13.85
C TYR A 490 -9.58 -32.29 13.42
N GLU A 491 -10.39 -32.73 14.36
CA GLU A 491 -11.55 -33.61 14.12
C GLU A 491 -12.79 -33.04 14.78
N THR A 492 -13.93 -33.22 14.13
CA THR A 492 -15.25 -32.92 14.66
C THR A 492 -16.12 -34.17 14.56
N GLU A 493 -17.35 -34.12 15.07
CA GLU A 493 -18.31 -35.23 14.89
C GLU A 493 -18.62 -35.52 13.42
N VAL A 494 -18.46 -34.53 12.55
CA VAL A 494 -18.78 -34.58 11.11
C VAL A 494 -17.54 -34.75 10.24
N SER A 495 -16.41 -34.19 10.64
CA SER A 495 -15.15 -34.21 9.90
C SER A 495 -14.15 -35.13 10.56
N LYS A 496 -13.62 -36.09 9.81
CA LYS A 496 -12.45 -36.87 10.23
C LYS A 496 -11.20 -35.99 10.17
N SER A 497 -10.17 -36.36 10.91
CA SER A 497 -8.90 -35.67 11.05
C SER A 497 -8.48 -34.89 9.77
N THR A 498 -8.56 -33.58 9.82
CA THR A 498 -8.25 -32.64 8.73
C THR A 498 -7.13 -31.72 9.19
N ALA A 499 -6.14 -31.47 8.33
CA ALA A 499 -5.07 -30.50 8.64
C ALA A 499 -5.59 -29.07 8.57
N LEU A 500 -5.19 -28.23 9.54
CA LEU A 500 -5.38 -26.78 9.44
C LEU A 500 -4.35 -26.18 8.49
N GLU A 501 -4.81 -25.33 7.58
CA GLU A 501 -3.93 -24.64 6.64
C GLU A 501 -3.19 -23.46 7.30
N HIS A 502 -3.85 -22.79 8.25
CA HIS A 502 -3.33 -21.61 8.94
C HIS A 502 -3.10 -21.90 10.42
N ALA A 503 -1.94 -22.46 10.73
CA ALA A 503 -1.47 -22.70 12.08
C ALA A 503 0.00 -22.24 12.20
N TYR A 504 0.26 -21.26 13.09
CA TYR A 504 1.55 -20.58 13.17
C TYR A 504 2.02 -20.43 14.61
N ILE A 505 3.32 -20.56 14.83
CA ILE A 505 3.99 -20.13 16.05
C ILE A 505 4.43 -18.67 15.80
N ILE A 506 3.90 -17.74 16.57
CA ILE A 506 4.19 -16.29 16.47
C ILE A 506 4.67 -15.85 17.85
N ASP A 507 5.87 -15.31 17.93
CA ASP A 507 6.50 -14.91 19.21
C ASP A 507 6.50 -16.05 20.26
N GLY A 508 6.75 -17.29 19.80
CA GLY A 508 6.79 -18.47 20.64
C GLY A 508 5.41 -19.03 21.04
N ILE A 509 4.32 -18.41 20.60
CA ILE A 509 2.93 -18.81 20.90
C ILE A 509 2.30 -19.47 19.70
N LYS A 510 1.66 -20.62 19.91
CA LYS A 510 0.91 -21.32 18.89
C LYS A 510 -0.43 -20.62 18.65
N TYR A 511 -0.63 -20.13 17.43
CA TYR A 511 -1.87 -19.54 16.94
C TYR A 511 -2.50 -20.44 15.89
N ILE A 512 -3.83 -20.49 15.85
CA ILE A 512 -4.60 -21.20 14.83
C ILE A 512 -5.68 -20.32 14.24
N SER A 513 -6.05 -20.59 12.99
CA SER A 513 -7.18 -19.93 12.34
C SER A 513 -8.49 -20.33 13.01
N LEU A 514 -9.20 -19.34 13.52
CA LEU A 514 -10.53 -19.53 14.06
C LEU A 514 -11.55 -19.81 12.95
N GLU A 515 -11.37 -19.18 11.80
CA GLU A 515 -12.27 -19.30 10.64
C GLU A 515 -12.31 -20.73 10.11
N GLU A 516 -11.17 -21.43 10.04
CA GLU A 516 -11.09 -22.83 9.59
C GLU A 516 -11.81 -23.83 10.53
N LEU A 517 -12.00 -23.47 11.79
CA LEU A 517 -12.72 -24.29 12.76
C LEU A 517 -14.24 -24.02 12.76
N ILE A 518 -14.65 -22.81 12.39
CA ILE A 518 -16.04 -22.37 12.41
C ILE A 518 -16.88 -23.09 11.35
N GLU A 519 -16.35 -23.19 10.13
CA GLU A 519 -17.04 -23.84 9.02
C GLU A 519 -17.43 -25.30 9.30
N PRO A 520 -16.50 -26.16 9.75
CA PRO A 520 -16.82 -27.53 10.10
C PRO A 520 -17.78 -27.71 11.30
N LEU A 521 -17.84 -26.70 12.17
CA LEU A 521 -18.77 -26.66 13.29
C LEU A 521 -20.14 -26.10 12.93
N ASN A 522 -20.32 -25.69 11.67
CA ASN A 522 -21.54 -25.05 11.15
C ASN A 522 -21.99 -23.84 11.99
N LEU A 523 -21.01 -23.05 12.47
CA LEU A 523 -21.27 -21.85 13.24
C LEU A 523 -21.40 -20.63 12.33
N VAL A 524 -22.30 -19.72 12.66
CA VAL A 524 -22.41 -18.44 11.97
C VAL A 524 -21.27 -17.53 12.41
N TYR A 525 -20.61 -16.92 11.44
CA TYR A 525 -19.51 -15.98 11.65
C TYR A 525 -19.89 -14.59 11.12
N ASN A 526 -19.86 -13.61 12.01
CA ASN A 526 -20.11 -12.23 11.67
C ASN A 526 -18.88 -11.38 12.00
N ASN A 527 -18.31 -10.75 10.99
CA ASN A 527 -17.25 -9.77 11.14
C ASN A 527 -17.90 -8.37 11.20
N GLU A 528 -17.85 -7.75 12.36
CA GLU A 528 -18.23 -6.35 12.51
C GLU A 528 -17.07 -5.47 12.08
N ALA A 529 -17.37 -4.41 11.33
CA ALA A 529 -16.37 -3.52 10.73
C ALA A 529 -15.40 -2.80 11.71
N ASN A 530 -15.55 -3.04 13.00
CA ASN A 530 -14.74 -2.45 14.07
C ASN A 530 -13.68 -3.41 14.66
N GLY A 531 -13.41 -4.54 13.97
CA GLY A 531 -12.49 -5.56 14.48
C GLY A 531 -13.10 -6.47 15.54
N LYS A 532 -14.43 -6.45 15.71
CA LYS A 532 -15.17 -7.39 16.54
C LYS A 532 -15.73 -8.51 15.69
N TYR A 533 -15.60 -9.69 16.19
CA TYR A 533 -16.03 -10.90 15.54
C TYR A 533 -16.99 -11.65 16.47
N THR A 534 -18.16 -11.97 15.94
CA THR A 534 -19.18 -12.74 16.67
C THR A 534 -19.32 -14.11 16.03
N ILE A 535 -19.18 -15.18 16.80
CA ILE A 535 -19.23 -16.56 16.37
C ILE A 535 -20.39 -17.24 17.09
N GLY A 536 -21.31 -17.84 16.32
CA GLY A 536 -22.48 -18.54 16.87
C GLY A 536 -23.37 -17.65 17.76
N ASN A 537 -23.40 -16.34 17.56
CA ASN A 537 -24.13 -15.32 18.33
C ASN A 537 -23.74 -15.21 19.82
N LEU A 538 -22.74 -15.91 20.29
CA LEU A 538 -22.42 -15.99 21.72
C LEU A 538 -20.93 -15.75 22.03
N ILE A 539 -20.04 -16.13 21.14
CA ILE A 539 -18.60 -15.93 21.31
C ILE A 539 -18.23 -14.60 20.61
N ASN A 540 -17.76 -13.63 21.37
CA ASN A 540 -17.24 -12.40 20.80
C ASN A 540 -15.76 -12.29 21.11
N VAL A 541 -14.97 -12.00 20.09
CA VAL A 541 -13.55 -11.67 20.19
C VAL A 541 -13.28 -10.32 19.53
N GLU A 542 -12.29 -9.60 20.02
CA GLU A 542 -11.92 -8.30 19.48
C GLU A 542 -10.43 -8.31 19.10
N LEU A 543 -10.16 -7.94 17.87
CA LEU A 543 -8.82 -7.92 17.30
C LEU A 543 -7.90 -6.97 18.08
N GLY A 544 -6.67 -7.41 18.34
CA GLY A 544 -5.68 -6.65 19.10
C GLY A 544 -5.95 -6.59 20.59
N THR A 545 -6.85 -7.45 21.12
CA THR A 545 -7.12 -7.58 22.54
C THR A 545 -7.02 -9.03 23.00
N SER A 546 -6.74 -9.22 24.29
CA SER A 546 -6.85 -10.53 24.95
C SER A 546 -8.20 -10.73 25.62
N ASP A 547 -9.18 -9.86 25.38
CA ASP A 547 -10.51 -9.95 25.94
C ASP A 547 -11.47 -10.60 24.95
N ALA A 548 -12.15 -11.61 25.40
CA ALA A 548 -13.24 -12.28 24.72
C ALA A 548 -14.49 -12.32 25.61
N SER A 549 -15.64 -12.62 25.03
CA SER A 549 -16.84 -12.90 25.81
C SER A 549 -17.60 -14.12 25.31
N LEU A 550 -18.21 -14.84 26.25
CA LEU A 550 -19.11 -15.97 26.02
C LEU A 550 -20.50 -15.57 26.52
N GLY A 551 -21.32 -15.02 25.64
CA GLY A 551 -22.55 -14.36 26.08
C GLY A 551 -22.25 -13.18 27.01
N ALA A 552 -22.70 -13.24 28.25
CA ALA A 552 -22.43 -12.20 29.28
C ALA A 552 -21.11 -12.42 30.07
N GLU A 553 -20.48 -13.57 29.93
CA GLU A 553 -19.25 -13.92 30.64
C GLU A 553 -18.01 -13.39 29.91
N LYS A 554 -17.14 -12.68 30.63
CA LYS A 554 -15.85 -12.23 30.08
C LYS A 554 -14.80 -13.33 30.25
N VAL A 555 -14.07 -13.57 29.19
CA VAL A 555 -12.95 -14.52 29.13
C VAL A 555 -11.70 -13.77 28.76
N HIS A 556 -10.65 -13.93 29.57
CA HIS A 556 -9.33 -13.37 29.27
C HIS A 556 -8.47 -14.44 28.58
N LEU A 557 -7.99 -14.12 27.39
CA LEU A 557 -7.12 -14.95 26.59
C LEU A 557 -5.67 -14.78 27.05
N THR A 558 -4.83 -15.77 26.81
CA THR A 558 -3.41 -15.72 27.16
C THR A 558 -2.64 -14.68 26.37
N LYS A 559 -3.10 -14.40 25.16
CA LYS A 559 -2.59 -13.35 24.28
C LYS A 559 -3.70 -12.74 23.44
N GLU A 560 -3.37 -11.62 22.80
CA GLU A 560 -4.29 -10.92 21.92
C GLU A 560 -4.69 -11.72 20.68
N VAL A 561 -5.93 -11.53 20.25
CA VAL A 561 -6.44 -12.00 18.96
C VAL A 561 -5.78 -11.19 17.85
N ILE A 562 -5.23 -11.84 16.85
CA ILE A 562 -4.51 -11.19 15.75
C ILE A 562 -5.06 -11.64 14.39
N THR A 563 -4.73 -10.93 13.33
CA THR A 563 -4.86 -11.45 11.96
C THR A 563 -3.48 -11.77 11.42
N TYR A 564 -3.37 -12.91 10.77
CA TYR A 564 -2.15 -13.32 10.07
C TYR A 564 -2.51 -14.13 8.83
N ASN A 565 -1.90 -13.82 7.68
CA ASN A 565 -2.24 -14.37 6.36
C ASN A 565 -3.75 -14.39 6.09
N ASP A 566 -4.39 -13.23 6.28
CA ASP A 566 -5.82 -12.99 6.07
C ASP A 566 -6.77 -13.83 6.94
N SER A 567 -6.24 -14.56 7.92
CA SER A 567 -7.03 -15.37 8.88
C SER A 567 -7.07 -14.75 10.27
N LEU A 568 -8.22 -14.84 10.92
CA LEU A 568 -8.37 -14.48 12.32
C LEU A 568 -7.73 -15.56 13.18
N MET A 569 -6.69 -15.20 13.92
CA MET A 569 -5.85 -16.11 14.69
C MET A 569 -6.11 -15.95 16.17
N ILE A 570 -6.28 -17.08 16.85
CA ILE A 570 -6.40 -17.15 18.31
C ILE A 570 -5.30 -18.04 18.89
N PRO A 571 -4.84 -17.80 20.12
CA PRO A 571 -3.93 -18.73 20.79
C PRO A 571 -4.55 -20.12 20.92
N LEU A 572 -3.81 -21.15 20.50
CA LEU A 572 -4.27 -22.53 20.53
C LEU A 572 -4.74 -22.98 21.92
N GLU A 573 -4.04 -22.57 22.97
CA GLU A 573 -4.35 -22.94 24.34
C GLU A 573 -5.65 -22.32 24.88
N ASP A 574 -6.15 -21.25 24.24
CA ASP A 574 -7.40 -20.60 24.63
C ASP A 574 -8.63 -21.18 23.94
N LEU A 575 -8.43 -22.06 22.94
CA LEU A 575 -9.52 -22.66 22.18
C LEU A 575 -10.51 -23.41 23.10
N SER A 576 -9.99 -24.20 24.02
CA SER A 576 -10.82 -24.93 24.99
C SER A 576 -11.63 -24.01 25.90
N LYS A 577 -11.07 -22.85 26.31
CA LYS A 577 -11.77 -21.85 27.12
C LYS A 577 -12.91 -21.19 26.33
N LEU A 578 -12.67 -20.87 25.06
CA LEU A 578 -13.67 -20.23 24.20
C LEU A 578 -14.85 -21.16 23.88
N PHE A 579 -14.61 -22.45 23.76
CA PHE A 579 -15.64 -23.40 23.35
C PHE A 579 -16.25 -24.22 24.50
N GLN A 580 -15.71 -24.16 25.73
CA GLN A 580 -16.07 -25.05 26.86
C GLN A 580 -17.56 -25.16 27.19
N ASN A 581 -18.34 -24.10 26.94
CA ASN A 581 -19.76 -24.09 27.23
C ASN A 581 -20.62 -24.71 26.13
N TYR A 582 -20.06 -24.93 24.97
CA TYR A 582 -20.80 -25.36 23.77
C TYR A 582 -20.25 -26.66 23.18
N PHE A 583 -18.96 -26.85 23.31
CA PHE A 583 -18.26 -28.04 22.79
C PHE A 583 -17.31 -28.59 23.84
N LYS A 584 -17.15 -29.90 23.83
CA LYS A 584 -16.03 -30.53 24.49
C LYS A 584 -14.82 -30.42 23.57
N CYS A 585 -13.93 -29.46 23.86
CA CYS A 585 -12.74 -29.21 23.09
C CYS A 585 -11.51 -29.72 23.83
N GLU A 586 -10.85 -30.73 23.26
CA GLU A 586 -9.60 -31.30 23.76
C GLU A 586 -8.48 -30.86 22.79
N VAL A 587 -7.45 -30.21 23.32
CA VAL A 587 -6.33 -29.68 22.55
C VAL A 587 -5.06 -30.37 22.98
N SER A 588 -4.33 -30.95 22.01
CA SER A 588 -2.98 -31.47 22.18
C SER A 588 -1.96 -30.68 21.34
N GLU A 589 -0.70 -31.05 21.32
CA GLU A 589 0.35 -30.33 20.59
C GLU A 589 0.16 -30.32 19.07
N ASP A 590 -0.49 -31.35 18.52
CA ASP A 590 -0.64 -31.65 17.10
C ASP A 590 -2.07 -32.00 16.67
N HIS A 591 -3.02 -31.99 17.62
CA HIS A 591 -4.40 -32.39 17.35
C HIS A 591 -5.43 -31.66 18.20
N ILE A 592 -6.56 -31.31 17.58
CA ILE A 592 -7.72 -30.67 18.19
C ILE A 592 -8.92 -31.59 17.99
N SER A 593 -9.58 -32.04 19.08
CA SER A 593 -10.83 -32.78 19.02
C SER A 593 -11.98 -31.93 19.55
N ILE A 594 -13.00 -31.73 18.73
CA ILE A 594 -14.17 -30.90 19.08
C ILE A 594 -15.42 -31.74 18.93
N LYS A 595 -16.11 -31.96 20.07
CA LYS A 595 -17.36 -32.74 20.14
C LYS A 595 -18.48 -31.86 20.68
N SER A 596 -19.69 -32.00 20.14
CA SER A 596 -20.83 -31.24 20.62
C SER A 596 -21.12 -31.53 22.10
N SER A 597 -21.49 -30.50 22.85
CA SER A 597 -22.01 -30.65 24.22
C SER A 597 -23.54 -30.53 24.20
N ASN A 598 -24.18 -30.94 25.32
CA ASN A 598 -25.63 -30.81 25.45
C ASN A 598 -26.16 -29.37 25.27
N ASN A 599 -25.29 -28.38 25.35
CA ASN A 599 -25.60 -26.95 25.18
C ASN A 599 -25.40 -26.43 23.73
N SER A 600 -24.87 -27.24 22.81
CA SER A 600 -24.61 -26.84 21.43
C SER A 600 -25.87 -26.43 20.65
N LYS A 601 -27.03 -26.95 21.03
CA LYS A 601 -28.34 -26.59 20.44
C LYS A 601 -28.73 -25.11 20.65
N MET A 602 -28.08 -24.39 21.59
CA MET A 602 -28.33 -22.93 21.76
C MET A 602 -27.61 -22.04 20.73
N LEU A 603 -26.63 -22.60 20.00
CA LEU A 603 -25.89 -21.84 18.96
C LEU A 603 -26.67 -21.72 17.64
N ASP A 604 -27.65 -22.64 17.41
CA ASP A 604 -28.39 -22.75 16.14
C ASP A 604 -29.76 -22.06 16.15
N THR A 605 -30.19 -21.41 17.22
CA THR A 605 -31.49 -20.77 17.23
C THR A 605 -31.45 -19.46 16.45
N ASN A 606 -31.83 -19.53 15.17
CA ASN A 606 -32.48 -18.46 14.43
C ASN A 606 -33.81 -18.11 15.12
N ASP A 607 -33.79 -17.65 16.35
CA ASP A 607 -34.92 -16.90 16.86
C ASP A 607 -34.95 -15.56 16.16
N SER A 608 -35.88 -15.48 15.21
CA SER A 608 -36.35 -14.27 14.59
C SER A 608 -36.47 -13.20 15.67
N VAL A 609 -35.46 -12.34 15.76
CA VAL A 609 -35.62 -11.05 16.42
C VAL A 609 -36.71 -10.34 15.60
N GLU A 610 -37.94 -10.29 16.12
CA GLU A 610 -38.93 -9.38 15.64
C GLU A 610 -38.27 -8.03 15.41
N LYS A 611 -38.22 -7.64 14.14
CA LYS A 611 -37.94 -6.27 13.77
C LYS A 611 -38.98 -5.41 14.46
N LYS A 612 -38.65 -4.84 15.62
CA LYS A 612 -39.27 -3.62 16.07
C LYS A 612 -38.97 -2.59 15.00
N GLU A 613 -39.93 -2.38 14.13
CA GLU A 613 -39.95 -1.23 13.22
C GLU A 613 -39.71 0.02 14.10
N SER A 614 -38.52 0.59 13.95
CA SER A 614 -38.25 1.92 14.45
C SER A 614 -39.15 2.86 13.64
N THR A 615 -40.20 3.37 14.29
CA THR A 615 -41.00 4.48 13.78
C THR A 615 -40.07 5.60 13.30
N PRO A 616 -40.26 6.07 12.06
CA PRO A 616 -39.37 7.11 11.53
C PRO A 616 -39.56 8.39 12.33
N LEU A 617 -38.47 8.98 12.75
CA LEU A 617 -38.38 10.29 13.39
C LEU A 617 -38.83 11.41 12.41
N ILE A 618 -40.14 11.59 12.24
CA ILE A 618 -40.74 12.68 11.44
C ILE A 618 -40.83 14.00 12.24
N ILE A 619 -40.27 14.09 13.43
CA ILE A 619 -40.47 15.26 14.31
C ILE A 619 -39.38 16.34 14.18
N LYS A 620 -38.27 16.11 13.51
CA LYS A 620 -37.21 17.14 13.39
C LYS A 620 -37.28 18.03 12.15
N SER A 621 -38.05 17.67 11.12
CA SER A 621 -38.19 18.52 9.92
C SER A 621 -39.15 19.68 10.08
N SER A 622 -40.17 19.59 10.97
CA SER A 622 -41.14 20.63 11.19
C SER A 622 -40.55 21.90 11.86
N TYR A 623 -39.62 21.79 12.77
CA TYR A 623 -38.99 22.95 13.40
C TYR A 623 -38.05 23.73 12.46
N ILE A 624 -37.38 23.06 11.55
CA ILE A 624 -36.52 23.71 10.56
C ILE A 624 -37.35 24.46 9.53
N ILE A 625 -38.48 23.87 9.08
CA ILE A 625 -39.42 24.51 8.14
C ILE A 625 -40.10 25.72 8.79
N MET A 626 -40.51 25.62 10.05
CA MET A 626 -41.10 26.74 10.82
C MET A 626 -40.08 27.90 11.00
N SER A 627 -38.81 27.62 11.22
CA SER A 627 -37.74 28.62 11.31
C SER A 627 -37.55 29.39 10.00
N TYR A 628 -37.58 28.70 8.86
CA TYR A 628 -37.50 29.33 7.54
C TYR A 628 -38.73 30.19 7.21
N ILE A 629 -39.94 29.73 7.57
CA ILE A 629 -41.17 30.50 7.38
C ILE A 629 -41.16 31.74 8.23
N PHE A 630 -40.70 31.68 9.49
CA PHE A 630 -40.59 32.82 10.39
C PHE A 630 -39.61 33.86 9.91
N SER A 631 -38.46 33.43 9.40
CA SER A 631 -37.43 34.31 8.82
C SER A 631 -37.93 35.01 7.54
N ALA A 632 -38.65 34.30 6.68
CA ALA A 632 -39.26 34.87 5.49
C ALA A 632 -40.32 35.92 5.80
N LEU A 633 -41.15 35.69 6.84
CA LEU A 633 -42.16 36.65 7.32
C LEU A 633 -41.52 37.93 7.89
N ILE A 634 -40.43 37.84 8.62
CA ILE A 634 -39.67 39.00 9.13
C ILE A 634 -39.12 39.83 7.97
N VAL A 635 -38.51 39.17 6.96
CA VAL A 635 -38.01 39.88 5.78
C VAL A 635 -39.12 40.55 4.99
N ALA A 636 -40.24 39.89 4.80
CA ALA A 636 -41.43 40.47 4.15
C ALA A 636 -41.98 41.69 4.89
N PHE A 637 -42.03 41.62 6.24
CA PHE A 637 -42.47 42.72 7.09
C PHE A 637 -41.51 43.95 6.99
N LEU A 638 -40.19 43.68 7.00
CA LEU A 638 -39.19 44.74 6.83
C LEU A 638 -39.23 45.40 5.44
N LEU A 639 -39.42 44.62 4.38
CA LEU A 639 -39.61 45.15 3.03
C LEU A 639 -40.86 45.98 2.89
N ASN A 640 -41.96 45.59 3.54
CA ASN A 640 -43.23 46.34 3.53
C ASN A 640 -43.13 47.65 4.31
N THR A 641 -42.39 47.66 5.43
CA THR A 641 -42.13 48.89 6.20
C THR A 641 -41.20 49.84 5.43
N ILE A 642 -40.25 49.34 4.69
CA ILE A 642 -39.40 50.17 3.81
C ILE A 642 -40.23 50.75 2.65
N LYS A 643 -41.10 49.96 2.05
CA LYS A 643 -42.01 50.38 0.99
C LYS A 643 -42.99 51.49 1.46
N ARG A 644 -43.55 51.34 2.69
CA ARG A 644 -44.42 52.35 3.31
C ARG A 644 -43.65 53.68 3.63
N LYS A 645 -42.39 53.59 4.10
CA LYS A 645 -41.54 54.79 4.30
C LYS A 645 -41.20 55.49 2.99
N LYS A 646 -40.96 54.74 1.91
CA LYS A 646 -40.65 55.28 0.59
C LYS A 646 -41.90 55.98 -0.01
N ARG A 647 -43.11 55.47 0.16
CA ARG A 647 -44.37 56.10 -0.24
C ARG A 647 -44.69 57.37 0.55
N ARG A 648 -44.35 57.45 1.86
CA ARG A 648 -44.50 58.64 2.69
C ARG A 648 -43.47 59.74 2.34
N LYS A 649 -42.30 59.41 1.77
CA LYS A 649 -41.33 60.38 1.31
C LYS A 649 -41.66 60.96 -0.08
N ASN A 650 -42.29 60.17 -0.95
CA ASN A 650 -42.63 60.61 -2.29
C ASN A 650 -44.07 61.26 -2.36
N GLY A 651 -44.80 61.36 -1.26
CA GLY A 651 -46.08 62.05 -1.16
C GLY A 651 -46.01 63.41 -0.46
N LYS A 652 -44.81 63.96 -0.30
CA LYS A 652 -44.57 65.33 0.16
C LYS A 652 -43.68 66.03 -0.88
N LEU A 653 -44.21 66.21 -2.07
CA LEU A 653 -43.85 67.17 -3.08
C LEU A 653 -45.17 67.69 -3.65
#